data_7c8c5839c6de41f4a26d2048ce26c90c
#
_entry.id   7c8c5839c6de41f4a26d2048ce26c90c
#
_cell.length_a   1.000
_cell.length_b   1.000
_cell.length_c   1.000
_cell.angle_alpha   90.00
_cell.angle_beta   90.00
_cell.angle_gamma   90.00
#
_symmetry.space_group_name_H-M   'P 1'
#
loop_
_entity.id
_entity.type
_entity.pdbx_description
1 polymer ?
#
loop_
_entity_poly.entity_id
_entity_poly.type
_entity_poly.pdbx_seq_one_letter_code
_entity_poly.pdbx_strand_id
1 'polypeptide(L)'
;MKKFIKAIALSLAMLTCLSFPIGVSAAEVADATIDFDRKGSLTIYKVDLTNAEKDGVWDSSYVSTGVYDEQVYNTFVGTNRDGDNDNTSDLGNGEKSYGYAIKGVEFSILKVADIVQFSESTADGRTDNHVEVLYGINKTVGADFLKALELENGAQRYANADKLDATKYFYQSDVLINALASGLEANSTTVKNALEKYMANNGGVKLAPTDAYGKTQATDLDLGLYLCVETAVPEMVVSTVNPFLVSLPMTSVNGSNATDGGTRWIYDVTTFPKNLTGIPELEKTLREQVADTGKNGGSTTDITDGYAHTGTASAGDVIDYQIISTLPSITSESTYLTCYTFIDTLSKGISYKKHDVVLEFFADKGCTDLITTWKESDGFFTVTYGSTAEGESVMTVEMTARGLAEINSSKAVYPGATMVNSGYSDCTLRITYQAVMDSDNSLVFGDQGNPNEVVLTWKRSNTSYYDTLVDDAHVYTYGIELTKLFSDGQGNFGNVEFIVHNDTDNYFVVAELNEAEGIYYVTGHTPNESEATHFIPVAGADGKGIVFIKGLEDDVYTATEVRTDDGYTLLRDDIEIVISQVETVEVCDIYQSDVVGLIQNDSRYTEAIISEAISKGYIKTNGGLADILNNMPQKQLEHHLLTASASVDGNAVNMLEDSGSINAHAPLTVVNTRGFDLPSTGDRGVWMYGLLGILLMTGSAVTIIVTSRKKAVQK
;
A
#
# COMPACT_ATOMS: atom_id res chain seq x y z
N MET A 1 -1.09 3.89 -9.23
CA MET A 1 0.29 3.66 -9.72
C MET A 1 0.70 4.53 -10.93
N LYS A 2 0.03 4.58 -12.07
CA LYS A 2 0.47 5.41 -13.23
C LYS A 2 0.32 6.94 -13.07
N LYS A 3 -0.42 7.45 -12.11
CA LYS A 3 -0.59 8.90 -11.85
C LYS A 3 0.40 9.45 -10.80
N PHE A 4 0.81 8.64 -9.82
CA PHE A 4 1.78 9.03 -8.79
C PHE A 4 3.21 9.11 -9.31
N ILE A 5 3.62 8.21 -10.20
CA ILE A 5 4.94 8.26 -10.87
C ILE A 5 5.13 9.56 -11.67
N LYS A 6 4.03 10.18 -12.14
CA LYS A 6 4.11 11.47 -12.82
C LYS A 6 4.37 12.68 -11.91
N ALA A 7 4.00 12.60 -10.63
CA ALA A 7 4.19 13.71 -9.69
C ALA A 7 5.65 13.81 -9.20
N ILE A 8 6.31 12.68 -8.97
CA ILE A 8 7.74 12.66 -8.56
C ILE A 8 8.65 13.03 -9.73
N ALA A 9 8.35 12.61 -10.95
CA ALA A 9 9.07 13.06 -12.12
C ALA A 9 8.87 14.56 -12.43
N LEU A 10 7.76 15.16 -11.97
CA LEU A 10 7.45 16.57 -12.25
C LEU A 10 8.23 17.55 -11.37
N SER A 11 8.64 17.18 -10.16
CA SER A 11 9.45 18.06 -9.31
C SER A 11 10.91 18.16 -9.77
N LEU A 12 11.38 17.20 -10.57
CA LEU A 12 12.71 17.22 -11.16
C LEU A 12 12.74 17.78 -12.60
N ALA A 13 11.58 17.91 -13.24
CA ALA A 13 11.46 18.47 -14.59
C ALA A 13 11.70 20.00 -14.65
N MET A 14 12.55 20.52 -13.77
CA MET A 14 12.87 21.96 -13.77
C MET A 14 13.81 22.40 -14.86
N LEU A 15 14.32 21.50 -15.70
CA LEU A 15 15.18 21.93 -16.80
C LEU A 15 15.16 20.94 -17.96
N THR A 16 14.07 20.87 -18.71
CA THR A 16 14.14 20.26 -20.04
C THR A 16 14.46 21.34 -21.06
N CYS A 17 15.74 21.53 -21.34
CA CYS A 17 16.12 22.08 -22.64
C CYS A 17 15.82 21.03 -23.70
N LEU A 18 14.63 21.07 -24.29
CA LEU A 18 14.30 20.25 -25.45
C LEU A 18 15.07 20.79 -26.65
N SER A 19 16.17 20.16 -27.01
CA SER A 19 16.72 20.27 -28.35
C SER A 19 15.86 19.44 -29.29
N PHE A 20 14.95 20.09 -30.04
CA PHE A 20 14.29 19.42 -31.16
C PHE A 20 15.25 19.35 -32.34
N PRO A 21 15.39 18.20 -33.01
CA PRO A 21 16.07 18.18 -34.30
C PRO A 21 15.17 18.92 -35.30
N ILE A 22 15.55 20.14 -35.65
CA ILE A 22 14.90 20.88 -36.74
C ILE A 22 15.41 20.31 -38.06
N GLY A 23 14.52 19.61 -38.75
CA GLY A 23 14.79 19.18 -40.12
C GLY A 23 15.05 20.39 -41.02
N VAL A 24 16.19 20.34 -41.71
CA VAL A 24 16.71 21.37 -42.56
C VAL A 24 15.74 21.73 -43.68
N SER A 25 15.27 22.97 -43.69
CA SER A 25 14.81 23.66 -44.90
C SER A 25 15.59 24.93 -45.01
N ALA A 26 16.23 25.10 -46.14
CA ALA A 26 17.23 26.13 -46.41
C ALA A 26 16.67 27.55 -46.42
N ALA A 27 16.83 28.23 -45.34
CA ALA A 27 17.10 29.67 -45.19
C ALA A 27 17.63 29.85 -43.77
N GLU A 28 18.93 29.91 -43.64
CA GLU A 28 19.61 29.99 -42.35
C GLU A 28 19.34 31.36 -41.72
N VAL A 29 18.49 31.36 -40.73
CA VAL A 29 18.46 32.43 -39.74
C VAL A 29 19.49 32.05 -38.69
N ALA A 30 20.43 32.96 -38.38
CA ALA A 30 21.45 32.73 -37.36
C ALA A 30 20.77 32.29 -36.04
N ASP A 31 21.22 31.15 -35.48
CA ASP A 31 20.79 30.70 -34.15
C ASP A 31 21.08 31.79 -33.12
N ALA A 32 20.19 31.94 -32.15
CA ALA A 32 20.41 32.84 -31.03
C ALA A 32 21.64 32.33 -30.24
N THR A 33 22.76 33.02 -30.41
CA THR A 33 24.00 32.68 -29.73
C THR A 33 24.00 33.17 -28.30
N ILE A 34 24.66 32.42 -27.41
CA ILE A 34 24.89 32.84 -26.03
C ILE A 34 25.84 34.03 -26.04
N ASP A 35 25.48 35.09 -25.34
CA ASP A 35 26.38 36.22 -25.09
C ASP A 35 27.27 35.89 -23.87
N PHE A 36 28.46 35.41 -24.12
CA PHE A 36 29.43 35.00 -23.10
C PHE A 36 30.06 36.15 -22.31
N ASP A 37 29.91 37.39 -22.76
CA ASP A 37 30.36 38.58 -22.03
C ASP A 37 29.41 39.02 -20.94
N ARG A 38 28.22 38.44 -20.92
CA ARG A 38 27.19 38.67 -19.92
C ARG A 38 27.43 37.87 -18.67
N LYS A 39 26.97 38.41 -17.56
CA LYS A 39 26.77 37.68 -16.30
C LYS A 39 25.32 37.32 -16.13
N GLY A 40 25.05 36.32 -15.27
CA GLY A 40 23.71 35.89 -14.95
C GLY A 40 23.34 36.15 -13.48
N SER A 41 22.11 35.95 -13.17
CA SER A 41 21.63 35.92 -11.81
C SER A 41 20.69 34.74 -11.56
N LEU A 42 20.64 34.31 -10.31
CA LEU A 42 19.71 33.28 -9.85
C LEU A 42 18.87 33.82 -8.68
N THR A 43 17.56 33.87 -8.86
CA THR A 43 16.60 34.19 -7.81
C THR A 43 15.83 32.94 -7.43
N ILE A 44 15.76 32.66 -6.14
CA ILE A 44 15.04 31.52 -5.58
C ILE A 44 13.93 32.05 -4.70
N TYR A 45 12.68 31.63 -4.94
CA TYR A 45 11.54 31.83 -4.04
C TYR A 45 11.17 30.52 -3.41
N LYS A 46 11.37 30.40 -2.10
CA LYS A 46 11.04 29.22 -1.34
C LYS A 46 9.60 29.26 -0.88
N VAL A 47 8.83 28.23 -1.20
CA VAL A 47 7.40 28.16 -0.91
C VAL A 47 7.01 26.87 -0.23
N ASP A 48 5.99 26.95 0.64
CA ASP A 48 5.38 25.85 1.35
C ASP A 48 4.27 25.23 0.49
N LEU A 49 4.63 24.20 -0.25
CA LEU A 49 3.71 23.53 -1.15
C LEU A 49 2.62 22.74 -0.40
N THR A 50 2.97 22.13 0.74
CA THR A 50 2.02 21.32 1.50
C THR A 50 0.81 22.11 1.92
N ASN A 51 1.05 23.26 2.52
CA ASN A 51 -0.05 24.11 2.92
C ASN A 51 -0.77 24.74 1.72
N ALA A 52 -0.05 25.04 0.64
CA ALA A 52 -0.67 25.56 -0.58
C ALA A 52 -1.57 24.53 -1.29
N GLU A 53 -1.18 23.27 -1.30
CA GLU A 53 -2.02 22.16 -1.82
C GLU A 53 -3.21 21.88 -0.90
N LYS A 54 -2.98 21.84 0.41
CA LYS A 54 -4.03 21.65 1.42
C LYS A 54 -5.12 22.72 1.31
N ASP A 55 -4.74 23.97 1.10
CA ASP A 55 -5.66 25.10 0.99
C ASP A 55 -6.27 25.20 -0.43
N GLY A 56 -5.94 24.25 -1.34
CA GLY A 56 -6.47 24.22 -2.71
C GLY A 56 -6.01 25.37 -3.61
N VAL A 57 -4.92 26.05 -3.23
CA VAL A 57 -4.38 27.23 -3.92
C VAL A 57 -3.40 26.88 -5.01
N TRP A 58 -2.86 25.66 -4.95
CA TRP A 58 -1.83 25.17 -5.86
C TRP A 58 -2.38 24.21 -6.90
N ASP A 59 -1.92 24.40 -8.15
CA ASP A 59 -2.14 23.45 -9.24
C ASP A 59 -0.83 22.66 -9.49
N SER A 60 -0.88 21.35 -9.27
CA SER A 60 0.27 20.45 -9.47
C SER A 60 0.81 20.41 -10.90
N SER A 61 0.07 20.96 -11.87
CA SER A 61 0.50 21.03 -13.28
C SER A 61 1.54 22.13 -13.55
N TYR A 62 1.77 23.06 -12.64
CA TYR A 62 2.72 24.16 -12.84
C TYR A 62 4.16 23.68 -12.91
N VAL A 63 4.85 24.06 -13.96
CA VAL A 63 6.29 23.85 -14.16
C VAL A 63 6.98 25.22 -14.21
N SER A 64 8.03 25.41 -13.39
CA SER A 64 8.82 26.65 -13.42
C SER A 64 9.45 26.84 -14.81
N THR A 65 9.26 28.02 -15.38
CA THR A 65 9.76 28.36 -16.72
C THR A 65 11.16 28.95 -16.72
N GLY A 66 11.74 29.19 -15.53
CA GLY A 66 13.00 29.92 -15.37
C GLY A 66 12.83 31.43 -15.40
N VAL A 67 11.65 31.94 -15.74
CA VAL A 67 11.31 33.37 -15.74
C VAL A 67 10.46 33.69 -14.51
N TYR A 68 10.60 34.92 -13.98
CA TYR A 68 9.71 35.37 -12.94
C TYR A 68 8.25 35.34 -13.43
N ASP A 69 7.41 34.67 -12.68
CA ASP A 69 5.98 34.53 -12.95
C ASP A 69 5.19 35.27 -11.86
N GLU A 70 4.60 36.38 -12.24
CA GLU A 70 3.84 37.23 -11.31
C GLU A 70 2.58 36.53 -10.78
N GLN A 71 1.94 35.68 -11.57
CA GLN A 71 0.77 34.95 -11.14
C GLN A 71 1.14 33.92 -10.06
N VAL A 72 2.23 33.15 -10.30
CA VAL A 72 2.74 32.17 -9.33
C VAL A 72 3.23 32.87 -8.07
N TYR A 73 3.97 33.97 -8.21
CA TYR A 73 4.39 34.77 -7.07
C TYR A 73 3.21 35.25 -6.23
N ASN A 74 2.18 35.82 -6.85
CA ASN A 74 1.00 36.30 -6.16
C ASN A 74 0.20 35.16 -5.49
N THR A 75 0.15 33.99 -6.12
CA THR A 75 -0.47 32.80 -5.54
C THR A 75 0.22 32.39 -4.24
N PHE A 76 1.54 32.35 -4.22
CA PHE A 76 2.28 31.88 -3.04
C PHE A 76 2.52 32.98 -2.01
N VAL A 77 2.78 34.21 -2.42
CA VAL A 77 3.19 35.29 -1.53
C VAL A 77 2.05 36.27 -1.23
N GLY A 78 1.14 36.45 -2.19
CA GLY A 78 0.01 37.38 -2.08
C GLY A 78 -1.21 36.81 -1.33
N THR A 79 -1.25 35.53 -1.02
CA THR A 79 -2.42 34.90 -0.39
C THR A 79 -2.46 35.18 1.11
N ASN A 80 -3.63 35.65 1.57
CA ASN A 80 -3.90 35.83 2.99
C ASN A 80 -4.37 34.49 3.59
N ARG A 81 -3.53 33.88 4.45
CA ARG A 81 -3.77 32.55 5.05
C ARG A 81 -4.49 32.60 6.39
N ASP A 82 -4.30 33.63 7.19
CA ASP A 82 -4.85 33.73 8.55
C ASP A 82 -6.11 34.57 8.66
N GLY A 83 -6.54 35.18 7.54
CA GLY A 83 -7.75 36.00 7.49
C GLY A 83 -7.60 37.36 8.16
N ASP A 84 -6.41 37.74 8.60
CA ASP A 84 -6.15 39.10 9.03
C ASP A 84 -5.94 40.04 7.82
N ASN A 85 -5.61 41.30 8.04
CA ASN A 85 -5.54 42.28 6.96
C ASN A 85 -4.13 42.53 6.43
N ASP A 86 -3.13 41.76 6.86
CA ASP A 86 -1.73 42.07 6.58
C ASP A 86 -1.00 41.08 5.64
N ASN A 87 -1.66 40.03 5.15
CA ASN A 87 -1.10 39.00 4.28
C ASN A 87 0.14 38.30 4.84
N THR A 88 0.38 38.39 6.13
CA THR A 88 1.51 37.73 6.80
C THR A 88 1.02 36.64 7.72
N SER A 89 1.69 35.51 7.74
CA SER A 89 1.42 34.40 8.66
C SER A 89 2.51 34.29 9.69
N ASP A 90 2.16 34.22 10.96
CA ASP A 90 3.09 33.86 12.02
C ASP A 90 3.36 32.35 11.94
N LEU A 91 4.60 32.00 11.63
CA LEU A 91 5.01 30.62 11.47
C LEU A 91 5.37 29.95 12.81
N GLY A 92 5.00 30.54 13.95
CA GLY A 92 5.15 29.97 15.29
C GLY A 92 6.49 30.22 15.98
N ASN A 93 7.42 30.92 15.29
CA ASN A 93 8.71 31.30 15.85
C ASN A 93 8.81 32.83 16.12
N GLY A 94 7.69 33.55 16.04
CA GLY A 94 7.64 35.01 16.16
C GLY A 94 8.10 35.75 14.90
N GLU A 95 8.41 35.04 13.81
CA GLU A 95 8.77 35.63 12.53
C GLU A 95 7.61 35.53 11.54
N LYS A 96 7.33 36.62 10.86
CA LYS A 96 6.27 36.68 9.87
C LYS A 96 6.78 36.39 8.47
N SER A 97 6.02 35.60 7.70
CA SER A 97 6.21 35.36 6.27
C SER A 97 4.95 35.74 5.50
N TYR A 98 5.10 36.06 4.22
CA TYR A 98 3.97 36.39 3.35
C TYR A 98 3.39 35.12 2.71
N GLY A 99 2.09 34.91 2.86
CA GLY A 99 1.37 33.78 2.25
C GLY A 99 2.02 32.43 2.58
N TYR A 100 2.45 31.73 1.55
CA TYR A 100 3.14 30.42 1.64
C TYR A 100 4.66 30.56 1.52
N ALA A 101 5.21 31.74 1.57
CA ALA A 101 6.65 31.97 1.53
C ALA A 101 7.31 31.43 2.79
N ILE A 102 8.50 30.83 2.65
CA ILE A 102 9.29 30.31 3.77
C ILE A 102 10.53 31.19 3.98
N LYS A 103 10.58 31.89 5.12
CA LYS A 103 11.71 32.69 5.55
C LYS A 103 12.77 31.83 6.26
N GLY A 104 14.05 32.19 6.13
CA GLY A 104 15.15 31.59 6.88
C GLY A 104 15.75 30.33 6.25
N VAL A 105 15.35 29.96 5.03
CA VAL A 105 15.95 28.83 4.29
C VAL A 105 17.28 29.24 3.69
N GLU A 106 18.32 28.43 3.85
CA GLU A 106 19.65 28.68 3.32
C GLU A 106 19.94 27.78 2.12
N PHE A 107 20.38 28.37 1.02
CA PHE A 107 20.87 27.67 -0.16
C PHE A 107 22.35 27.90 -0.34
N SER A 108 23.06 26.90 -0.82
CA SER A 108 24.42 27.04 -1.36
C SER A 108 24.41 26.70 -2.85
N ILE A 109 25.22 27.42 -3.61
CA ILE A 109 25.39 27.21 -5.05
C ILE A 109 26.83 26.95 -5.39
N LEU A 110 27.10 26.11 -6.39
CA LEU A 110 28.42 25.81 -6.91
C LEU A 110 28.38 25.66 -8.43
N LYS A 111 29.21 26.40 -9.16
CA LYS A 111 29.38 26.19 -10.60
C LYS A 111 30.09 24.85 -10.83
N VAL A 112 29.41 23.88 -11.44
CA VAL A 112 29.92 22.52 -11.66
C VAL A 112 30.38 22.27 -13.11
N ALA A 113 29.91 23.10 -14.06
CA ALA A 113 30.32 23.00 -15.46
C ALA A 113 30.38 24.36 -16.16
N ASP A 114 31.28 24.47 -17.13
CA ASP A 114 31.25 25.57 -18.07
C ASP A 114 30.26 25.26 -19.19
N ILE A 115 29.49 26.26 -19.60
CA ILE A 115 28.62 26.19 -20.78
C ILE A 115 29.39 26.54 -22.03
N VAL A 116 29.25 25.77 -23.09
CA VAL A 116 29.90 26.00 -24.38
C VAL A 116 28.92 25.79 -25.53
N GLN A 117 29.10 26.54 -26.61
CA GLN A 117 28.44 26.28 -27.89
C GLN A 117 29.41 25.55 -28.81
N PHE A 118 28.99 24.38 -29.29
CA PHE A 118 29.80 23.51 -30.12
C PHE A 118 29.15 23.32 -31.49
N SER A 119 29.91 23.61 -32.57
CA SER A 119 29.48 23.36 -33.93
C SER A 119 30.27 22.21 -34.51
N GLU A 120 29.62 21.21 -35.07
CA GLU A 120 30.28 20.12 -35.76
C GLU A 120 30.70 20.55 -37.17
N SER A 121 31.91 20.17 -37.57
CA SER A 121 32.38 20.28 -38.94
C SER A 121 31.92 19.05 -39.70
N THR A 122 31.21 19.20 -40.81
CA THR A 122 30.83 18.09 -41.69
C THR A 122 32.06 17.45 -42.36
N ALA A 123 31.92 16.20 -42.82
CA ALA A 123 33.01 15.45 -43.45
C ALA A 123 33.58 16.12 -44.74
N ASP A 124 32.88 17.06 -45.33
CA ASP A 124 33.30 17.87 -46.49
C ASP A 124 33.96 19.21 -46.10
N GLY A 125 34.22 19.42 -44.82
CA GLY A 125 34.87 20.62 -44.30
C GLY A 125 33.95 21.83 -44.15
N ARG A 126 32.64 21.69 -44.37
CA ARG A 126 31.64 22.72 -44.01
C ARG A 126 31.32 22.64 -42.56
N THR A 127 31.15 23.77 -41.93
CA THR A 127 30.59 23.84 -40.59
C THR A 127 29.08 23.56 -40.72
N ASP A 128 28.58 22.52 -40.09
CA ASP A 128 27.15 22.36 -39.95
C ASP A 128 26.64 23.54 -39.10
N ASN A 129 25.53 24.13 -39.51
CA ASN A 129 24.95 25.23 -38.74
C ASN A 129 24.23 24.72 -37.46
N HIS A 130 24.28 23.42 -37.21
CA HIS A 130 23.81 22.84 -35.97
C HIS A 130 24.79 23.22 -34.85
N VAL A 131 24.25 23.90 -33.83
CA VAL A 131 25.02 24.34 -32.66
C VAL A 131 24.46 23.59 -31.43
N GLU A 132 25.30 22.73 -30.90
CA GLU A 132 25.00 22.06 -29.62
C GLU A 132 25.42 22.95 -28.44
N VAL A 133 24.59 22.98 -27.41
CA VAL A 133 24.95 23.58 -26.12
C VAL A 133 25.36 22.44 -25.17
N LEU A 134 26.63 22.51 -24.76
CA LEU A 134 27.23 21.47 -23.95
C LEU A 134 27.77 22.03 -22.63
N TYR A 135 27.86 21.17 -21.65
CA TYR A 135 28.35 21.46 -20.30
C TYR A 135 29.68 20.72 -20.07
N GLY A 136 30.77 21.48 -19.95
CA GLY A 136 32.11 20.93 -19.74
C GLY A 136 32.46 20.80 -18.27
N ILE A 137 32.53 19.57 -17.77
CA ILE A 137 32.85 19.22 -16.38
C ILE A 137 34.32 18.80 -16.29
N ASN A 138 35.09 19.43 -15.40
CA ASN A 138 36.48 19.10 -15.19
C ASN A 138 36.65 17.67 -14.62
N LYS A 139 37.50 16.86 -15.27
CA LYS A 139 37.70 15.44 -14.91
C LYS A 139 38.25 15.21 -13.52
N THR A 140 38.98 16.18 -12.96
CA THR A 140 39.62 16.07 -11.65
C THR A 140 38.76 16.72 -10.56
N VAL A 141 38.40 17.99 -10.74
CA VAL A 141 37.60 18.72 -9.73
C VAL A 141 36.15 18.21 -9.69
N GLY A 142 35.60 17.86 -10.85
CA GLY A 142 34.23 17.32 -10.96
C GLY A 142 34.13 15.82 -10.78
N ALA A 143 35.19 15.10 -10.36
CA ALA A 143 35.18 13.64 -10.30
C ALA A 143 34.11 13.11 -9.34
N ASP A 144 33.98 13.67 -8.14
CA ASP A 144 32.99 13.24 -7.16
C ASP A 144 31.55 13.61 -7.58
N PHE A 145 31.39 14.74 -8.28
CA PHE A 145 30.11 15.11 -8.88
C PHE A 145 29.68 14.12 -9.97
N LEU A 146 30.60 13.80 -10.90
CA LEU A 146 30.35 12.81 -11.95
C LEU A 146 30.05 11.42 -11.37
N LYS A 147 30.73 11.04 -10.29
CA LYS A 147 30.49 9.78 -9.60
C LYS A 147 29.11 9.76 -8.92
N ALA A 148 28.68 10.85 -8.33
CA ALA A 148 27.34 10.96 -7.72
C ALA A 148 26.20 10.84 -8.76
N LEU A 149 26.51 11.14 -10.03
CA LEU A 149 25.58 11.00 -11.16
C LEU A 149 25.80 9.72 -11.98
N GLU A 150 26.68 8.82 -11.55
CA GLU A 150 27.08 7.60 -12.31
C GLU A 150 27.64 7.92 -13.73
N LEU A 151 28.27 9.06 -13.89
CA LEU A 151 28.86 9.55 -15.15
C LEU A 151 30.39 9.53 -15.11
N GLU A 152 31.00 8.81 -14.17
CA GLU A 152 32.45 8.69 -14.08
C GLU A 152 33.04 8.05 -15.36
N ASN A 153 34.32 8.33 -15.62
CA ASN A 153 35.02 7.90 -16.82
C ASN A 153 34.43 8.44 -18.14
N GLY A 154 33.58 9.48 -18.08
CA GLY A 154 32.95 10.10 -19.23
C GLY A 154 31.87 9.23 -19.86
N ALA A 155 31.14 8.43 -19.05
CA ALA A 155 29.96 7.71 -19.50
C ALA A 155 28.96 8.70 -20.12
N GLN A 156 28.36 8.36 -21.27
CA GLN A 156 27.37 9.14 -21.99
C GLN A 156 27.85 10.58 -22.44
N ARG A 157 29.15 10.90 -22.37
CA ARG A 157 29.66 12.20 -22.80
C ARG A 157 29.51 12.41 -24.32
N TYR A 158 29.45 13.64 -24.71
CA TYR A 158 29.48 14.05 -26.13
C TYR A 158 30.91 13.99 -26.67
N ALA A 159 31.33 12.83 -27.15
CA ALA A 159 32.73 12.52 -27.48
C ALA A 159 33.33 13.43 -28.56
N ASN A 160 32.53 13.94 -29.52
CA ASN A 160 33.00 14.85 -30.55
C ASN A 160 33.54 16.20 -30.02
N ALA A 161 33.09 16.58 -28.81
CA ALA A 161 33.53 17.79 -28.14
C ALA A 161 34.82 17.59 -27.29
N ASP A 162 35.33 16.37 -27.12
CA ASP A 162 36.55 16.10 -26.33
C ASP A 162 37.78 16.92 -26.84
N LYS A 163 37.75 17.35 -28.11
CA LYS A 163 38.79 18.21 -28.71
C LYS A 163 38.79 19.65 -28.19
N LEU A 164 37.69 20.14 -27.59
CA LEU A 164 37.59 21.50 -27.08
C LEU A 164 38.50 21.71 -25.86
N ASP A 165 38.51 20.78 -24.95
CA ASP A 165 39.32 20.79 -23.73
C ASP A 165 39.53 19.37 -23.21
N ALA A 166 40.74 18.86 -23.33
CA ALA A 166 41.10 17.51 -22.91
C ALA A 166 40.98 17.26 -21.40
N THR A 167 40.86 18.33 -20.60
CA THR A 167 40.70 18.24 -19.13
C THR A 167 39.24 18.09 -18.68
N LYS A 168 38.29 18.15 -19.64
CA LYS A 168 36.86 18.11 -19.38
C LYS A 168 36.17 16.95 -20.09
N TYR A 169 35.03 16.51 -19.53
CA TYR A 169 34.00 15.76 -20.22
C TYR A 169 32.86 16.71 -20.56
N PHE A 170 32.33 16.60 -21.77
CA PHE A 170 31.23 17.43 -22.25
C PHE A 170 29.93 16.63 -22.31
N TYR A 171 28.86 17.20 -21.80
CA TYR A 171 27.53 16.56 -21.71
C TYR A 171 26.45 17.46 -22.27
N GLN A 172 25.44 16.88 -22.89
CA GLN A 172 24.17 17.54 -23.15
C GLN A 172 23.38 17.70 -21.84
N SER A 173 22.46 18.65 -21.80
CA SER A 173 21.68 18.97 -20.61
C SER A 173 20.81 17.79 -20.11
N ASP A 174 20.18 17.09 -21.05
CA ASP A 174 19.32 15.93 -20.77
C ASP A 174 20.07 14.78 -20.10
N VAL A 175 21.33 14.54 -20.50
CA VAL A 175 22.15 13.50 -19.83
C VAL A 175 22.36 13.84 -18.35
N LEU A 176 22.70 15.08 -18.02
CA LEU A 176 22.96 15.51 -16.64
C LEU A 176 21.67 15.52 -15.80
N ILE A 177 20.57 16.00 -16.40
CA ILE A 177 19.28 16.07 -15.73
C ILE A 177 18.75 14.66 -15.47
N ASN A 178 18.78 13.77 -16.47
CA ASN A 178 18.30 12.39 -16.31
C ASN A 178 19.17 11.59 -15.35
N ALA A 179 20.49 11.79 -15.35
CA ALA A 179 21.39 11.14 -14.40
C ALA A 179 21.09 11.57 -12.96
N LEU A 180 20.90 12.87 -12.72
CA LEU A 180 20.50 13.36 -11.40
C LEU A 180 19.13 12.83 -10.98
N ALA A 181 18.16 12.86 -11.91
CA ALA A 181 16.81 12.37 -11.65
C ALA A 181 16.79 10.89 -11.29
N SER A 182 17.43 10.06 -12.13
CA SER A 182 17.50 8.61 -11.91
C SER A 182 18.25 8.26 -10.64
N GLY A 183 19.35 8.96 -10.33
CA GLY A 183 20.09 8.75 -9.10
C GLY A 183 19.27 9.11 -7.84
N LEU A 184 18.51 10.20 -7.89
CA LEU A 184 17.62 10.60 -6.78
C LEU A 184 16.40 9.69 -6.66
N GLU A 185 15.91 9.11 -7.75
CA GLU A 185 14.83 8.12 -7.73
C GLU A 185 15.31 6.78 -7.15
N ALA A 186 16.49 6.33 -7.56
CA ALA A 186 17.04 5.03 -7.12
C ALA A 186 17.56 5.07 -5.68
N ASN A 187 18.26 6.14 -5.27
CA ASN A 187 18.79 6.29 -3.92
C ASN A 187 19.01 7.77 -3.56
N SER A 188 17.92 8.44 -3.21
CA SER A 188 17.90 9.87 -2.90
C SER A 188 18.94 10.25 -1.84
N THR A 189 19.03 9.50 -0.74
CA THR A 189 19.93 9.80 0.38
C THR A 189 21.40 9.74 -0.02
N THR A 190 21.81 8.71 -0.76
CA THR A 190 23.21 8.57 -1.20
C THR A 190 23.61 9.70 -2.13
N VAL A 191 22.77 10.03 -3.11
CA VAL A 191 23.04 11.10 -4.08
C VAL A 191 23.05 12.46 -3.39
N LYS A 192 22.08 12.76 -2.52
CA LYS A 192 22.07 14.01 -1.72
C LYS A 192 23.35 14.17 -0.91
N ASN A 193 23.69 13.18 -0.10
CA ASN A 193 24.89 13.21 0.74
C ASN A 193 26.17 13.39 -0.08
N ALA A 194 26.26 12.73 -1.24
CA ALA A 194 27.42 12.87 -2.12
C ALA A 194 27.51 14.29 -2.70
N LEU A 195 26.39 14.88 -3.15
CA LEU A 195 26.35 16.23 -3.72
C LEU A 195 26.55 17.32 -2.64
N GLU A 196 25.99 17.16 -1.46
CA GLU A 196 26.23 18.05 -0.32
C GLU A 196 27.72 18.05 0.10
N LYS A 197 28.32 16.89 0.19
CA LYS A 197 29.73 16.73 0.46
C LYS A 197 30.60 17.34 -0.63
N TYR A 198 30.22 17.12 -1.90
CA TYR A 198 30.90 17.74 -3.04
C TYR A 198 30.83 19.26 -2.97
N MET A 199 29.64 19.83 -2.70
CA MET A 199 29.41 21.27 -2.50
C MET A 199 30.32 21.83 -1.40
N ALA A 200 30.36 21.21 -0.23
CA ALA A 200 31.18 21.64 0.92
C ALA A 200 32.67 21.59 0.63
N ASN A 201 33.15 20.58 -0.11
CA ASN A 201 34.57 20.38 -0.39
C ASN A 201 35.11 21.24 -1.55
N ASN A 202 34.24 21.77 -2.41
CA ASN A 202 34.65 22.46 -3.64
C ASN A 202 34.29 23.96 -3.67
N GLY A 203 34.07 24.56 -2.49
CA GLY A 203 33.91 26.02 -2.36
C GLY A 203 32.51 26.50 -2.76
N GLY A 204 31.48 25.75 -2.46
CA GLY A 204 30.09 26.18 -2.59
C GLY A 204 29.83 27.52 -1.89
N VAL A 205 29.16 28.42 -2.57
CA VAL A 205 28.85 29.77 -2.05
C VAL A 205 27.49 29.73 -1.36
N LYS A 206 27.49 30.05 -0.08
CA LYS A 206 26.27 30.17 0.73
C LYS A 206 25.58 31.49 0.39
N LEU A 207 24.29 31.41 0.03
CA LEU A 207 23.44 32.57 -0.19
C LEU A 207 22.94 33.15 1.15
N ALA A 208 22.43 34.36 1.12
CA ALA A 208 21.70 34.90 2.27
C ALA A 208 20.46 34.04 2.54
N PRO A 209 20.06 33.84 3.81
CA PRO A 209 18.81 33.16 4.10
C PRO A 209 17.62 33.84 3.39
N THR A 210 16.62 33.05 3.01
CA THR A 210 15.39 33.60 2.38
C THR A 210 14.75 34.64 3.29
N ASP A 211 14.26 35.72 2.71
CA ASP A 211 13.56 36.79 3.41
C ASP A 211 12.07 36.44 3.69
N ALA A 212 11.30 37.39 4.19
CA ALA A 212 9.86 37.21 4.47
C ALA A 212 9.02 36.86 3.24
N TYR A 213 9.53 37.14 2.04
CA TYR A 213 8.90 36.76 0.77
C TYR A 213 9.41 35.40 0.26
N GLY A 214 10.16 34.66 1.05
CA GLY A 214 10.80 33.41 0.67
C GLY A 214 11.95 33.60 -0.34
N LYS A 215 12.43 34.83 -0.56
CA LYS A 215 13.37 35.17 -1.62
C LYS A 215 14.81 35.12 -1.13
N THR A 216 15.68 34.47 -1.90
CA THR A 216 17.13 34.69 -1.90
C THR A 216 17.64 34.86 -3.31
N GLN A 217 18.82 35.49 -3.48
CA GLN A 217 19.35 35.81 -4.81
C GLN A 217 20.87 35.80 -4.80
N ALA A 218 21.43 35.31 -5.94
CA ALA A 218 22.82 35.50 -6.31
C ALA A 218 22.90 36.30 -7.63
N THR A 219 23.73 37.31 -7.67
CA THR A 219 23.93 38.16 -8.84
C THR A 219 25.37 38.12 -9.32
N ASP A 220 25.63 38.63 -10.51
CA ASP A 220 26.96 38.71 -11.11
C ASP A 220 27.66 37.34 -11.28
N LEU A 221 26.86 36.30 -11.56
CA LEU A 221 27.33 34.94 -11.74
C LEU A 221 27.95 34.72 -13.13
N ASP A 222 29.06 33.98 -13.18
CA ASP A 222 29.61 33.47 -14.42
C ASP A 222 28.66 32.51 -15.11
N LEU A 223 28.62 32.51 -16.44
CA LEU A 223 27.79 31.57 -17.19
C LEU A 223 28.28 30.13 -16.98
N GLY A 224 27.34 29.19 -16.87
CA GLY A 224 27.63 27.76 -16.62
C GLY A 224 26.50 27.03 -15.97
N LEU A 225 26.75 25.79 -15.57
CA LEU A 225 25.80 24.97 -14.81
C LEU A 225 26.11 25.07 -13.33
N TYR A 226 25.09 25.35 -12.56
CA TYR A 226 25.16 25.47 -11.09
C TYR A 226 24.41 24.32 -10.41
N LEU A 227 25.09 23.67 -9.48
CA LEU A 227 24.45 22.82 -8.49
C LEU A 227 23.92 23.71 -7.36
N CYS A 228 22.65 23.53 -7.03
CA CYS A 228 21.97 24.24 -5.95
C CYS A 228 21.58 23.22 -4.88
N VAL A 229 21.93 23.50 -3.63
CA VAL A 229 21.65 22.63 -2.49
C VAL A 229 21.06 23.48 -1.37
N GLU A 230 19.97 23.00 -0.79
CA GLU A 230 19.40 23.59 0.42
C GLU A 230 20.20 23.09 1.63
N THR A 231 20.91 23.97 2.28
CA THR A 231 21.91 23.62 3.32
C THR A 231 21.43 23.84 4.74
N ALA A 232 20.38 24.62 4.95
CA ALA A 232 19.72 24.76 6.25
C ALA A 232 18.27 25.22 6.06
N VAL A 233 17.42 24.78 6.96
CA VAL A 233 15.99 25.13 6.99
C VAL A 233 15.59 25.56 8.39
N PRO A 234 14.65 26.53 8.53
CA PRO A 234 14.10 26.90 9.83
C PRO A 234 13.34 25.72 10.42
N GLU A 235 13.17 25.74 11.76
CA GLU A 235 12.56 24.64 12.53
C GLU A 235 11.19 24.20 12.03
N MET A 236 10.51 25.03 11.29
CA MET A 236 9.16 24.80 10.77
C MET A 236 9.12 24.08 9.43
N VAL A 237 10.23 24.01 8.71
CA VAL A 237 10.27 23.38 7.39
C VAL A 237 10.31 21.88 7.54
N VAL A 238 9.36 21.23 6.91
CA VAL A 238 9.08 19.80 7.07
C VAL A 238 9.99 18.92 6.22
N SER A 239 10.62 19.46 5.16
CA SER A 239 11.61 18.73 4.35
C SER A 239 12.54 19.69 3.59
N THR A 240 13.75 19.24 3.26
CA THR A 240 14.65 19.97 2.35
C THR A 240 14.37 19.56 0.91
N VAL A 241 14.59 20.49 -0.02
CA VAL A 241 14.50 20.22 -1.47
C VAL A 241 15.63 19.30 -1.90
N ASN A 242 15.36 18.42 -2.85
CA ASN A 242 16.42 17.67 -3.51
C ASN A 242 17.41 18.64 -4.18
N PRO A 243 18.71 18.33 -4.19
CA PRO A 243 19.67 19.07 -5.00
C PRO A 243 19.20 19.19 -6.45
N PHE A 244 19.36 20.38 -7.04
CA PHE A 244 18.93 20.62 -8.41
C PHE A 244 19.97 21.42 -9.19
N LEU A 245 19.89 21.34 -10.51
CA LEU A 245 20.79 22.01 -11.42
C LEU A 245 20.12 23.22 -12.08
N VAL A 246 20.86 24.32 -12.20
CA VAL A 246 20.44 25.55 -12.90
C VAL A 246 21.47 25.94 -13.91
N SER A 247 21.07 26.10 -15.16
CA SER A 247 21.94 26.65 -16.19
C SER A 247 21.81 28.17 -16.27
N LEU A 248 22.95 28.86 -16.40
CA LEU A 248 23.04 30.27 -16.71
C LEU A 248 23.83 30.43 -18.01
N PRO A 249 23.23 30.87 -19.13
CA PRO A 249 21.81 31.09 -19.31
C PRO A 249 21.03 29.78 -19.51
N MET A 250 19.74 29.87 -19.44
CA MET A 250 18.83 28.77 -19.78
C MET A 250 17.83 29.15 -20.86
N THR A 251 17.11 28.17 -21.42
CA THR A 251 16.00 28.39 -22.34
C THR A 251 14.65 28.23 -21.61
N SER A 252 13.61 28.93 -22.06
CA SER A 252 12.28 28.79 -21.50
C SER A 252 11.69 27.41 -21.83
N VAL A 253 11.15 26.72 -20.81
CA VAL A 253 10.52 25.41 -20.97
C VAL A 253 9.31 25.46 -21.91
N ASN A 254 8.58 26.55 -21.94
CA ASN A 254 7.35 26.69 -22.74
C ASN A 254 7.59 27.34 -24.11
N GLY A 255 8.83 27.53 -24.54
CA GLY A 255 9.13 28.20 -25.77
C GLY A 255 8.56 29.63 -25.83
N SER A 256 8.29 30.26 -24.66
CA SER A 256 7.74 31.59 -24.58
C SER A 256 8.70 32.60 -25.23
N ASN A 257 8.14 33.67 -25.75
CA ASN A 257 8.94 34.77 -26.32
C ASN A 257 9.61 35.66 -25.26
N ALA A 258 9.63 35.22 -24.00
CA ALA A 258 10.36 35.89 -22.94
C ALA A 258 11.84 35.91 -23.31
N THR A 259 12.30 37.06 -23.70
CA THR A 259 13.68 37.29 -24.11
C THR A 259 14.29 38.27 -23.13
N ASP A 260 15.36 37.88 -22.52
CA ASP A 260 16.18 38.78 -21.75
C ASP A 260 17.08 39.58 -22.69
N GLY A 261 16.84 40.88 -22.82
CA GLY A 261 17.59 41.76 -23.69
C GLY A 261 17.51 41.47 -25.21
N GLY A 262 16.39 40.83 -25.65
CA GLY A 262 16.15 40.52 -27.05
C GLY A 262 16.75 39.21 -27.54
N THR A 263 17.26 38.36 -26.66
CA THR A 263 17.71 36.99 -26.94
C THR A 263 16.68 35.95 -26.42
N ARG A 264 16.72 34.72 -26.91
CA ARG A 264 15.93 33.63 -26.38
C ARG A 264 16.57 32.97 -25.14
N TRP A 265 17.69 33.46 -24.71
CA TRP A 265 18.42 33.01 -23.53
C TRP A 265 18.02 33.82 -22.31
N ILE A 266 17.74 33.14 -21.21
CA ILE A 266 17.37 33.71 -19.91
C ILE A 266 18.63 33.73 -19.06
N TYR A 267 19.16 34.93 -18.79
CA TYR A 267 20.35 35.13 -17.95
C TYR A 267 19.99 35.38 -16.50
N ASP A 268 18.81 35.96 -16.25
CA ASP A 268 18.27 36.20 -14.92
C ASP A 268 17.20 35.15 -14.59
N VAL A 269 17.67 34.04 -14.09
CA VAL A 269 16.83 32.85 -13.82
C VAL A 269 16.11 33.00 -12.50
N THR A 270 14.79 32.77 -12.53
CA THR A 270 13.94 32.68 -11.33
C THR A 270 13.38 31.28 -11.19
N THR A 271 13.47 30.71 -9.99
CA THR A 271 12.94 29.39 -9.68
C THR A 271 12.12 29.41 -8.38
N PHE A 272 11.10 28.56 -8.34
CA PHE A 272 10.25 28.33 -7.17
C PHE A 272 10.43 26.88 -6.73
N PRO A 273 11.52 26.52 -6.03
CA PRO A 273 11.73 25.17 -5.55
C PRO A 273 10.61 24.81 -4.56
N LYS A 274 9.97 23.70 -4.87
CA LYS A 274 8.84 23.18 -4.12
C LYS A 274 9.36 22.18 -3.12
N ASN A 275 8.95 22.29 -1.88
CA ASN A 275 9.03 21.18 -0.96
C ASN A 275 7.91 20.21 -1.33
N LEU A 276 8.29 19.08 -1.84
CA LEU A 276 7.49 17.90 -1.58
C LEU A 276 7.68 17.62 -0.10
N THR A 277 6.66 17.73 0.67
CA THR A 277 6.68 17.21 2.03
C THR A 277 6.96 15.73 1.89
N GLY A 278 8.09 15.31 2.38
CA GLY A 278 8.32 13.89 2.61
C GLY A 278 7.46 13.45 3.79
N ILE A 279 6.13 13.42 3.61
CA ILE A 279 5.27 12.65 4.48
C ILE A 279 5.59 11.18 4.20
N PRO A 280 5.65 10.36 5.25
CA PRO A 280 5.68 8.92 5.06
C PRO A 280 4.58 8.49 4.11
N GLU A 281 4.85 7.51 3.26
CA GLU A 281 3.81 6.76 2.59
C GLU A 281 3.51 5.54 3.49
N LEU A 282 2.29 5.07 3.47
CA LEU A 282 1.86 3.91 4.23
C LEU A 282 1.03 3.03 3.31
N GLU A 283 1.37 1.75 3.26
CA GLU A 283 0.65 0.73 2.50
C GLU A 283 0.58 -0.53 3.35
N LYS A 284 -0.59 -1.10 3.49
CA LYS A 284 -0.84 -2.33 4.20
C LYS A 284 -1.38 -3.39 3.25
N THR A 285 -0.79 -4.57 3.29
CA THR A 285 -1.19 -5.70 2.45
C THR A 285 -1.12 -7.01 3.24
N LEU A 286 -1.79 -8.01 2.71
CA LEU A 286 -1.83 -9.35 3.26
C LEU A 286 -1.67 -10.40 2.17
N ARG A 287 -1.32 -11.61 2.57
CA ARG A 287 -1.41 -12.82 1.76
C ARG A 287 -1.63 -14.02 2.67
N GLU A 288 -2.14 -15.10 2.14
CA GLU A 288 -2.11 -16.38 2.81
C GLU A 288 -0.68 -16.93 2.87
N GLN A 289 -0.29 -17.56 3.99
CA GLN A 289 1.07 -18.07 4.15
C GLN A 289 1.34 -19.29 3.28
N VAL A 290 0.39 -20.19 3.19
CA VAL A 290 0.51 -21.39 2.37
C VAL A 290 0.22 -21.02 0.93
N ALA A 291 1.14 -21.34 0.02
CA ALA A 291 0.90 -21.13 -1.40
C ALA A 291 -0.18 -22.11 -1.87
N ASP A 292 -1.30 -21.59 -2.23
CA ASP A 292 -2.38 -22.27 -2.89
C ASP A 292 -2.79 -21.51 -4.16
N THR A 293 -3.88 -21.89 -4.80
CA THR A 293 -4.33 -21.28 -6.04
C THR A 293 -5.49 -20.30 -5.85
N GLY A 294 -5.89 -20.08 -4.60
CA GLY A 294 -6.89 -19.08 -4.22
C GLY A 294 -6.40 -17.65 -4.51
N LYS A 295 -7.24 -16.67 -4.25
CA LYS A 295 -6.87 -15.27 -4.44
C LYS A 295 -5.78 -14.87 -3.44
N ASN A 296 -4.71 -14.24 -3.95
CA ASN A 296 -3.57 -13.77 -3.17
C ASN A 296 -2.80 -14.88 -2.43
N GLY A 297 -2.93 -16.13 -2.84
CA GLY A 297 -2.05 -17.21 -2.39
C GLY A 297 -0.59 -16.85 -2.62
N GLY A 298 0.22 -16.90 -1.57
CA GLY A 298 1.61 -16.50 -1.59
C GLY A 298 2.59 -17.66 -1.59
N SER A 299 3.84 -17.36 -1.85
CA SER A 299 4.94 -18.31 -1.69
C SER A 299 5.62 -18.12 -0.34
N THR A 300 5.80 -19.17 0.43
CA THR A 300 6.58 -19.13 1.68
C THR A 300 8.07 -18.86 1.46
N THR A 301 8.54 -18.94 0.21
CA THR A 301 9.95 -18.73 -0.17
C THR A 301 10.19 -17.35 -0.80
N ASP A 302 9.17 -16.70 -1.33
CA ASP A 302 9.26 -15.34 -1.87
C ASP A 302 8.34 -14.41 -1.08
N ILE A 303 8.92 -13.63 -0.20
CA ILE A 303 8.20 -12.70 0.68
C ILE A 303 7.63 -11.47 -0.05
N THR A 304 7.85 -11.34 -1.35
CA THR A 304 7.35 -10.22 -2.16
C THR A 304 6.19 -10.64 -3.07
N ASP A 305 5.88 -11.92 -3.13
CA ASP A 305 4.86 -12.47 -4.01
C ASP A 305 3.50 -12.61 -3.30
N GLY A 306 2.42 -12.36 -4.02
CA GLY A 306 1.05 -12.59 -3.60
C GLY A 306 0.44 -11.57 -2.62
N TYR A 307 1.15 -10.51 -2.23
CA TYR A 307 0.60 -9.48 -1.33
C TYR A 307 -0.41 -8.56 -2.05
N ALA A 308 -1.57 -8.37 -1.43
CA ALA A 308 -2.63 -7.47 -1.90
C ALA A 308 -3.40 -6.85 -0.72
N HIS A 309 -4.25 -5.86 -0.99
CA HIS A 309 -5.11 -5.25 0.05
C HIS A 309 -6.26 -6.16 0.47
N THR A 310 -6.59 -7.15 -0.34
CA THR A 310 -7.63 -8.13 -0.07
C THR A 310 -7.13 -9.54 -0.29
N GLY A 311 -7.61 -10.48 0.51
CA GLY A 311 -7.38 -11.90 0.34
C GLY A 311 -8.53 -12.72 0.90
N THR A 312 -8.55 -13.98 0.57
CA THR A 312 -9.44 -14.98 1.17
C THR A 312 -8.60 -16.01 1.89
N ALA A 313 -9.15 -16.61 2.92
CA ALA A 313 -8.50 -17.68 3.66
C ALA A 313 -9.53 -18.54 4.39
N SER A 314 -9.19 -19.79 4.60
CA SER A 314 -9.96 -20.69 5.44
C SER A 314 -9.72 -20.41 6.92
N ALA A 315 -10.69 -20.72 7.76
CA ALA A 315 -10.50 -20.65 9.21
C ALA A 315 -9.39 -21.63 9.65
N GLY A 316 -8.51 -21.17 10.51
CA GLY A 316 -7.31 -21.90 10.93
C GLY A 316 -6.04 -21.55 10.16
N ASP A 317 -6.15 -20.85 9.04
CA ASP A 317 -5.01 -20.51 8.21
C ASP A 317 -4.17 -19.34 8.77
N VAL A 318 -2.93 -19.31 8.36
CA VAL A 318 -1.97 -18.28 8.73
C VAL A 318 -1.92 -17.22 7.64
N ILE A 319 -2.13 -15.98 8.04
CA ILE A 319 -2.04 -14.81 7.18
C ILE A 319 -0.72 -14.11 7.42
N ASP A 320 0.03 -13.89 6.34
CA ASP A 320 1.19 -12.99 6.33
C ASP A 320 0.71 -11.57 6.09
N TYR A 321 1.01 -10.64 6.99
CA TYR A 321 0.76 -9.23 6.84
C TYR A 321 2.05 -8.47 6.56
N GLN A 322 1.93 -7.44 5.72
CA GLN A 322 3.01 -6.55 5.37
C GLN A 322 2.55 -5.09 5.51
N ILE A 323 3.39 -4.27 6.14
CA ILE A 323 3.25 -2.82 6.17
C ILE A 323 4.47 -2.24 5.48
N ILE A 324 4.27 -1.42 4.46
CA ILE A 324 5.34 -0.66 3.79
C ILE A 324 5.18 0.81 4.12
N SER A 325 6.25 1.44 4.55
CA SER A 325 6.28 2.87 4.83
C SER A 325 7.55 3.49 4.30
N THR A 326 7.43 4.55 3.50
CA THR A 326 8.59 5.34 3.08
C THR A 326 8.92 6.33 4.18
N LEU A 327 10.14 6.26 4.70
CA LEU A 327 10.60 7.20 5.70
C LEU A 327 10.69 8.62 5.13
N PRO A 328 10.37 9.65 5.91
CA PRO A 328 10.48 11.03 5.45
C PRO A 328 11.94 11.41 5.19
N SER A 329 12.12 12.41 4.33
CA SER A 329 13.44 13.00 4.11
C SER A 329 13.93 13.69 5.38
N ILE A 330 15.09 13.24 5.92
CA ILE A 330 15.73 13.79 7.11
C ILE A 330 17.07 14.37 6.70
N THR A 331 17.05 15.62 6.27
CA THR A 331 18.23 16.29 5.69
C THR A 331 18.82 17.38 6.57
N SER A 332 18.22 17.64 7.72
CA SER A 332 18.60 18.71 8.64
C SER A 332 18.66 18.21 10.09
N GLU A 333 19.62 18.71 10.86
CA GLU A 333 19.71 18.48 12.31
C GLU A 333 18.48 18.99 13.08
N SER A 334 17.70 19.88 12.47
CA SER A 334 16.48 20.45 13.06
C SER A 334 15.21 19.67 12.73
N THR A 335 15.25 18.66 11.85
CA THR A 335 14.06 17.95 11.36
C THR A 335 14.10 16.42 11.54
N TYR A 336 14.83 15.92 12.52
CA TYR A 336 14.89 14.47 12.76
C TYR A 336 13.61 13.93 13.40
N LEU A 337 13.35 12.62 13.18
CA LEU A 337 12.21 11.93 13.76
C LEU A 337 12.39 11.75 15.27
N THR A 338 11.36 12.09 16.03
CA THR A 338 11.28 11.89 17.48
C THR A 338 10.26 10.84 17.89
N CYS A 339 9.38 10.44 16.95
CA CYS A 339 8.43 9.35 17.08
C CYS A 339 8.20 8.71 15.73
N TYR A 340 8.11 7.39 15.69
CA TYR A 340 7.69 6.60 14.55
C TYR A 340 7.10 5.30 15.09
N THR A 341 5.79 5.19 15.08
CA THR A 341 5.06 4.12 15.75
C THR A 341 3.90 3.65 14.89
N PHE A 342 3.78 2.36 14.76
CA PHE A 342 2.67 1.70 14.08
C PHE A 342 1.75 1.07 15.14
N ILE A 343 0.47 1.37 15.03
CA ILE A 343 -0.59 0.74 15.82
C ILE A 343 -1.43 -0.05 14.83
N ASP A 344 -1.42 -1.35 14.98
CA ASP A 344 -2.07 -2.30 14.10
C ASP A 344 -3.23 -2.96 14.84
N THR A 345 -4.42 -2.97 14.25
CA THR A 345 -5.64 -3.48 14.89
C THR A 345 -6.29 -4.53 14.02
N LEU A 346 -6.26 -5.77 14.48
CA LEU A 346 -6.97 -6.89 13.87
C LEU A 346 -8.42 -6.92 14.36
N SER A 347 -9.35 -7.11 13.45
CA SER A 347 -10.74 -7.44 13.79
C SER A 347 -10.84 -8.69 14.68
N LYS A 348 -11.98 -8.87 15.33
CA LYS A 348 -12.26 -10.11 16.06
C LYS A 348 -12.14 -11.31 15.12
N GLY A 349 -11.72 -12.44 15.67
CA GLY A 349 -11.55 -13.67 14.92
C GLY A 349 -10.21 -13.80 14.22
N ILE A 350 -9.31 -12.82 14.39
CA ILE A 350 -7.92 -12.93 13.93
C ILE A 350 -6.97 -12.67 15.10
N SER A 351 -5.99 -13.53 15.27
CA SER A 351 -5.08 -13.51 16.41
C SER A 351 -3.61 -13.41 15.96
N TYR A 352 -2.84 -12.47 16.54
CA TYR A 352 -1.39 -12.34 16.23
C TYR A 352 -0.59 -13.58 16.63
N LYS A 353 0.30 -14.00 15.76
CA LYS A 353 1.43 -14.88 16.13
C LYS A 353 2.51 -14.01 16.74
N LYS A 354 2.59 -14.01 18.08
CA LYS A 354 3.50 -13.13 18.84
C LYS A 354 4.96 -13.47 18.61
N HIS A 355 5.84 -12.44 18.64
CA HIS A 355 7.29 -12.52 18.52
C HIS A 355 7.86 -12.86 17.14
N ASP A 356 7.12 -12.60 16.08
CA ASP A 356 7.57 -12.81 14.70
C ASP A 356 7.71 -11.50 13.88
N VAL A 357 7.58 -10.34 14.52
CA VAL A 357 7.69 -9.04 13.86
C VAL A 357 9.13 -8.78 13.40
N VAL A 358 9.28 -8.52 12.11
CA VAL A 358 10.55 -8.20 11.48
C VAL A 358 10.46 -6.86 10.76
N LEU A 359 11.47 -6.01 10.93
CA LEU A 359 11.61 -4.73 10.27
C LEU A 359 12.79 -4.77 9.31
N GLU A 360 12.55 -4.41 8.05
CA GLU A 360 13.57 -4.38 7.01
C GLU A 360 13.61 -3.01 6.34
N PHE A 361 14.82 -2.47 6.15
CA PHE A 361 15.04 -1.19 5.52
C PHE A 361 15.66 -1.39 4.14
N PHE A 362 15.07 -0.77 3.13
CA PHE A 362 15.50 -0.87 1.73
C PHE A 362 15.86 0.50 1.17
N ALA A 363 16.81 0.52 0.24
CA ALA A 363 17.21 1.73 -0.44
C ALA A 363 16.21 2.16 -1.52
N ASP A 364 15.34 1.26 -1.96
CA ASP A 364 14.37 1.44 -3.04
C ASP A 364 12.93 1.15 -2.58
N LYS A 365 11.96 1.77 -3.26
CA LYS A 365 10.53 1.58 -2.99
C LYS A 365 10.02 0.17 -3.32
N GLY A 366 10.70 -0.54 -4.21
CA GLY A 366 10.35 -1.90 -4.60
C GLY A 366 10.82 -2.97 -3.60
N CYS A 367 11.46 -2.57 -2.49
CA CYS A 367 12.00 -3.48 -1.47
C CYS A 367 12.95 -4.55 -2.03
N THR A 368 13.79 -4.17 -3.00
CA THR A 368 14.74 -5.10 -3.64
C THR A 368 16.18 -4.90 -3.17
N ASP A 369 16.57 -3.71 -2.72
CA ASP A 369 17.91 -3.38 -2.23
C ASP A 369 17.91 -3.26 -0.70
N LEU A 370 18.06 -4.41 -0.03
CA LEU A 370 18.04 -4.52 1.44
C LEU A 370 19.28 -3.88 2.07
N ILE A 371 19.05 -2.91 2.94
CA ILE A 371 20.10 -2.25 3.74
C ILE A 371 20.36 -3.04 5.03
N THR A 372 19.30 -3.32 5.80
CA THR A 372 19.41 -4.00 7.10
C THR A 372 18.08 -4.61 7.53
N THR A 373 18.18 -5.60 8.42
CA THR A 373 17.02 -6.24 9.06
C THR A 373 17.12 -6.08 10.57
N TRP A 374 16.05 -5.62 11.20
CA TRP A 374 15.92 -5.51 12.65
C TRP A 374 14.94 -6.55 13.18
N LYS A 375 15.29 -7.11 14.33
CA LYS A 375 14.45 -8.00 15.12
C LYS A 375 14.21 -7.37 16.49
N GLU A 376 13.15 -7.75 17.17
CA GLU A 376 12.80 -7.24 18.52
C GLU A 376 13.98 -7.37 19.50
N SER A 377 14.76 -8.48 19.40
CA SER A 377 15.95 -8.72 20.22
C SER A 377 17.06 -7.68 20.08
N ASP A 378 17.08 -6.92 18.98
CA ASP A 378 18.13 -5.93 18.71
C ASP A 378 17.94 -4.63 19.51
N GLY A 379 16.71 -4.41 20.01
CA GLY A 379 16.36 -3.28 20.87
C GLY A 379 16.22 -1.94 20.13
N PHE A 380 16.04 -1.96 18.81
CA PHE A 380 15.77 -0.78 18.00
C PHE A 380 14.29 -0.40 18.01
N PHE A 381 13.42 -1.35 18.26
CA PHE A 381 11.98 -1.18 18.40
C PHE A 381 11.46 -2.08 19.52
N THR A 382 10.23 -1.85 19.95
CA THR A 382 9.50 -2.69 20.89
C THR A 382 8.16 -3.07 20.28
N VAL A 383 7.69 -4.28 20.61
CA VAL A 383 6.36 -4.75 20.24
C VAL A 383 5.55 -4.98 21.50
N THR A 384 4.38 -4.38 21.57
CA THR A 384 3.42 -4.62 22.65
C THR A 384 2.08 -5.07 22.10
N TYR A 385 1.41 -5.94 22.84
CA TYR A 385 0.11 -6.50 22.46
C TYR A 385 -0.94 -6.11 23.48
N GLY A 386 -2.11 -5.72 22.99
CA GLY A 386 -3.26 -5.32 23.78
C GLY A 386 -4.57 -5.71 23.10
N SER A 387 -5.66 -5.14 23.56
CA SER A 387 -6.98 -5.28 22.93
C SER A 387 -7.79 -4.00 23.12
N THR A 388 -8.70 -3.72 22.16
CA THR A 388 -9.69 -2.66 22.30
C THR A 388 -10.78 -3.03 23.30
N ALA A 389 -11.62 -2.06 23.67
CA ALA A 389 -12.79 -2.33 24.53
C ALA A 389 -13.81 -3.26 23.85
N GLU A 390 -13.83 -3.25 22.53
CA GLU A 390 -14.67 -4.07 21.66
C GLU A 390 -14.14 -5.51 21.55
N GLY A 391 -12.89 -5.78 21.95
CA GLY A 391 -12.25 -7.10 21.95
C GLY A 391 -11.45 -7.40 20.70
N GLU A 392 -11.09 -6.38 19.90
CA GLU A 392 -10.15 -6.50 18.79
C GLU A 392 -8.72 -6.59 19.30
N SER A 393 -7.85 -7.29 18.59
CA SER A 393 -6.45 -7.45 18.96
C SER A 393 -5.62 -6.27 18.45
N VAL A 394 -4.80 -5.69 19.31
CA VAL A 394 -3.94 -4.56 18.97
C VAL A 394 -2.47 -4.93 19.14
N MET A 395 -1.66 -4.61 18.14
CA MET A 395 -0.21 -4.67 18.18
C MET A 395 0.37 -3.27 18.00
N THR A 396 1.28 -2.87 18.86
CA THR A 396 2.01 -1.61 18.72
C THR A 396 3.49 -1.89 18.48
N VAL A 397 4.01 -1.40 17.35
CA VAL A 397 5.43 -1.44 17.00
C VAL A 397 5.99 -0.02 17.14
N GLU A 398 6.77 0.22 18.19
CA GLU A 398 7.30 1.54 18.52
C GLU A 398 8.81 1.57 18.41
N MET A 399 9.34 2.55 17.65
CA MET A 399 10.79 2.77 17.57
C MET A 399 11.33 3.30 18.89
N THR A 400 12.32 2.63 19.44
CA THR A 400 13.05 3.11 20.63
C THR A 400 13.90 4.35 20.31
N ALA A 401 14.38 5.04 21.33
CA ALA A 401 15.35 6.13 21.14
C ALA A 401 16.59 5.68 20.34
N ARG A 402 17.03 4.44 20.52
CA ARG A 402 18.13 3.85 19.77
C ARG A 402 17.73 3.61 18.30
N GLY A 403 16.55 3.09 18.05
CA GLY A 403 16.03 2.90 16.68
C GLY A 403 15.86 4.22 15.94
N LEU A 404 15.30 5.23 16.60
CA LEU A 404 15.18 6.57 16.04
C LEU A 404 16.55 7.19 15.73
N ALA A 405 17.57 6.94 16.54
CA ALA A 405 18.92 7.40 16.27
C ALA A 405 19.52 6.73 15.01
N GLU A 406 19.23 5.45 14.79
CA GLU A 406 19.66 4.75 13.57
C GLU A 406 18.90 5.24 12.33
N ILE A 407 17.60 5.54 12.45
CA ILE A 407 16.78 6.06 11.34
C ILE A 407 17.20 7.45 10.92
N ASN A 408 17.50 8.33 11.88
CA ASN A 408 17.84 9.70 11.61
C ASN A 408 19.17 9.83 10.87
N SER A 409 19.32 10.89 10.07
CA SER A 409 20.56 11.13 9.30
C SER A 409 21.76 11.32 10.23
N SER A 410 22.97 11.16 9.70
CA SER A 410 24.24 11.38 10.43
C SER A 410 24.37 12.75 11.08
N LYS A 411 23.57 13.73 10.68
CA LYS A 411 23.53 15.08 11.23
C LYS A 411 22.52 15.23 12.37
N ALA A 412 21.60 14.28 12.55
CA ALA A 412 20.62 14.36 13.61
C ALA A 412 21.24 14.00 14.96
N VAL A 413 21.06 14.85 15.94
CA VAL A 413 21.48 14.63 17.31
C VAL A 413 20.26 14.29 18.16
N TYR A 414 20.17 13.03 18.54
CA TYR A 414 19.11 12.59 19.45
C TYR A 414 19.66 12.62 20.90
N PRO A 415 19.00 13.26 21.88
CA PRO A 415 19.49 13.31 23.24
C PRO A 415 19.78 11.93 23.83
N GLY A 416 21.02 11.66 24.16
CA GLY A 416 21.46 10.38 24.73
C GLY A 416 21.75 9.28 23.72
N ALA A 417 21.64 9.55 22.41
CA ALA A 417 21.95 8.62 21.33
C ALA A 417 23.35 8.85 20.76
N THR A 418 23.92 7.79 20.19
CA THR A 418 25.15 7.88 19.39
C THR A 418 24.80 8.40 18.01
N MET A 419 25.59 9.35 17.49
CA MET A 419 25.47 9.82 16.10
C MET A 419 25.61 8.65 15.12
N VAL A 420 24.68 8.52 14.19
CA VAL A 420 24.71 7.49 13.17
C VAL A 420 25.32 8.04 11.90
N ASN A 421 26.21 7.30 11.28
CA ASN A 421 26.92 7.76 10.08
C ASN A 421 26.13 7.58 8.78
N SER A 422 25.00 6.88 8.81
CA SER A 422 24.23 6.48 7.64
C SER A 422 22.76 6.53 7.89
N GLY A 423 22.03 7.29 8.35
CA GLY A 423 20.56 7.23 8.60
C GLY A 423 19.78 6.62 7.43
N TYR A 424 18.53 6.35 7.68
CA TYR A 424 17.60 5.73 6.71
C TYR A 424 16.59 6.75 6.16
N SER A 425 17.02 8.00 6.00
CA SER A 425 16.23 9.04 5.33
C SER A 425 15.86 8.61 3.92
N ASP A 426 14.63 8.82 3.52
CA ASP A 426 14.07 8.45 2.21
C ASP A 426 14.09 6.92 1.90
N CYS A 427 14.46 6.08 2.86
CA CYS A 427 14.44 4.63 2.70
C CYS A 427 13.01 4.09 2.85
N THR A 428 12.80 2.90 2.34
CA THR A 428 11.55 2.16 2.53
C THR A 428 11.70 1.21 3.71
N LEU A 429 10.80 1.29 4.67
CA LEU A 429 10.64 0.36 5.78
C LEU A 429 9.55 -0.64 5.43
N ARG A 430 9.85 -1.93 5.53
CA ARG A 430 8.89 -3.03 5.47
C ARG A 430 8.79 -3.68 6.85
N ILE A 431 7.58 -3.82 7.36
CA ILE A 431 7.27 -4.57 8.58
C ILE A 431 6.48 -5.81 8.16
N THR A 432 6.93 -6.97 8.60
CA THR A 432 6.23 -8.25 8.37
C THR A 432 5.91 -8.94 9.68
N TYR A 433 4.75 -9.55 9.74
CA TYR A 433 4.28 -10.34 10.88
C TYR A 433 3.18 -11.30 10.43
N GLN A 434 2.79 -12.21 11.30
CA GLN A 434 1.78 -13.22 11.02
C GLN A 434 0.60 -13.13 12.00
N ALA A 435 -0.57 -13.52 11.50
CA ALA A 435 -1.76 -13.75 12.28
C ALA A 435 -2.45 -15.06 11.85
N VAL A 436 -3.35 -15.56 12.65
CA VAL A 436 -4.12 -16.79 12.41
C VAL A 436 -5.59 -16.46 12.41
N MET A 437 -6.32 -16.99 11.43
CA MET A 437 -7.79 -16.95 11.39
C MET A 437 -8.34 -17.88 12.48
N ASP A 438 -9.14 -17.38 13.40
CA ASP A 438 -9.75 -18.20 14.46
C ASP A 438 -10.84 -19.12 13.86
N SER A 439 -11.08 -20.26 14.50
CA SER A 439 -12.02 -21.28 14.01
C SER A 439 -13.31 -21.25 14.84
N ASP A 440 -13.96 -20.09 14.91
CA ASP A 440 -15.18 -19.89 15.68
C ASP A 440 -16.05 -18.74 15.13
N ASN A 441 -17.11 -18.39 15.86
CA ASN A 441 -18.04 -17.32 15.47
C ASN A 441 -17.54 -15.89 15.71
N SER A 442 -16.29 -15.70 16.08
CA SER A 442 -15.68 -14.37 16.17
C SER A 442 -15.31 -13.80 14.81
N LEU A 443 -15.12 -14.67 13.78
CA LEU A 443 -14.94 -14.26 12.39
C LEU A 443 -16.21 -13.65 11.80
N VAL A 444 -16.02 -12.70 10.91
CA VAL A 444 -17.09 -12.16 10.06
C VAL A 444 -17.05 -12.89 8.71
N PHE A 445 -18.17 -13.49 8.33
CA PHE A 445 -18.33 -14.20 7.07
C PHE A 445 -19.00 -13.32 6.03
N GLY A 446 -18.57 -13.42 4.76
CA GLY A 446 -19.16 -12.66 3.64
C GLY A 446 -18.50 -11.31 3.37
N ASP A 447 -19.21 -10.45 2.63
CA ASP A 447 -18.67 -9.22 2.01
C ASP A 447 -18.21 -8.14 3.00
N GLN A 448 -18.59 -8.22 4.27
CA GLN A 448 -18.05 -7.30 5.26
C GLN A 448 -16.57 -7.55 5.55
N GLY A 449 -16.11 -8.81 5.41
CA GLY A 449 -14.74 -9.21 5.64
C GLY A 449 -14.23 -8.98 7.06
N ASN A 450 -12.96 -9.28 7.25
CA ASN A 450 -12.26 -9.14 8.53
C ASN A 450 -11.11 -8.14 8.34
N PRO A 451 -11.30 -6.85 8.66
CA PRO A 451 -10.30 -5.81 8.47
C PRO A 451 -9.12 -5.94 9.43
N ASN A 452 -7.98 -5.52 8.94
CA ASN A 452 -6.80 -5.20 9.72
C ASN A 452 -6.34 -3.79 9.36
N GLU A 453 -6.49 -2.85 10.28
CA GLU A 453 -6.13 -1.45 10.11
C GLU A 453 -4.76 -1.15 10.74
N VAL A 454 -3.94 -0.36 10.07
CA VAL A 454 -2.70 0.19 10.64
C VAL A 454 -2.75 1.71 10.71
N VAL A 455 -2.37 2.26 11.85
CA VAL A 455 -2.16 3.70 12.05
C VAL A 455 -0.67 3.94 12.27
N LEU A 456 -0.02 4.65 11.34
CA LEU A 456 1.31 5.20 11.58
C LEU A 456 1.19 6.53 12.28
N THR A 457 1.81 6.67 13.44
CA THR A 457 1.97 7.93 14.16
C THR A 457 3.44 8.34 14.13
N TRP A 458 3.71 9.55 13.68
CA TRP A 458 5.06 10.06 13.60
C TRP A 458 5.18 11.52 14.01
N LYS A 459 6.37 11.93 14.43
CA LYS A 459 6.66 13.29 14.86
C LYS A 459 8.09 13.66 14.54
N ARG A 460 8.30 14.92 14.18
CA ARG A 460 9.63 15.53 14.01
C ARG A 460 10.00 16.41 15.21
N SER A 461 11.29 16.70 15.33
CA SER A 461 11.83 17.58 16.39
C SER A 461 11.31 19.02 16.30
N ASN A 462 11.01 19.48 15.09
CA ASN A 462 10.52 20.83 14.81
C ASN A 462 9.00 20.97 14.86
N THR A 463 8.26 19.88 15.09
CA THR A 463 6.79 19.94 15.23
C THR A 463 6.39 19.71 16.69
N SER A 464 5.40 20.43 17.18
CA SER A 464 4.81 20.21 18.50
C SER A 464 3.64 19.22 18.48
N TYR A 465 3.22 18.76 17.31
CA TYR A 465 2.12 17.82 17.13
C TYR A 465 2.61 16.51 16.49
N TYR A 466 1.83 15.47 16.65
CA TYR A 466 1.99 14.19 15.95
C TYR A 466 1.14 14.20 14.67
N ASP A 467 1.67 13.63 13.59
CA ASP A 467 0.92 13.38 12.37
C ASP A 467 0.61 11.89 12.25
N THR A 468 -0.42 11.53 11.49
CA THR A 468 -0.88 10.14 11.33
C THR A 468 -1.17 9.81 9.87
N LEU A 469 -0.95 8.54 9.53
CA LEU A 469 -1.39 7.90 8.30
C LEU A 469 -2.16 6.64 8.67
N VAL A 470 -3.16 6.29 7.88
CA VAL A 470 -3.97 5.08 8.08
C VAL A 470 -4.03 4.31 6.77
N ASP A 471 -3.98 2.99 6.85
CA ASP A 471 -4.25 2.08 5.75
C ASP A 471 -4.80 0.75 6.28
N ASP A 472 -5.51 -0.01 5.44
CA ASP A 472 -6.12 -1.27 5.84
C ASP A 472 -5.97 -2.36 4.78
N ALA A 473 -6.17 -3.60 5.22
CA ALA A 473 -6.28 -4.78 4.39
C ALA A 473 -7.33 -5.72 4.95
N HIS A 474 -8.09 -6.37 4.07
CA HIS A 474 -9.24 -7.19 4.44
C HIS A 474 -9.05 -8.64 4.04
N VAL A 475 -9.23 -9.58 4.99
CA VAL A 475 -9.32 -10.99 4.69
C VAL A 475 -10.79 -11.46 4.76
N TYR A 476 -11.18 -12.26 3.78
CA TYR A 476 -12.57 -12.72 3.63
C TYR A 476 -12.64 -14.23 3.81
N THR A 477 -13.76 -14.68 4.35
CA THR A 477 -14.09 -16.09 4.50
C THR A 477 -15.59 -16.28 4.34
N TYR A 478 -15.99 -17.46 3.91
CA TYR A 478 -17.36 -17.78 3.51
C TYR A 478 -17.84 -19.08 4.12
N GLY A 479 -19.02 -19.52 3.72
CA GLY A 479 -19.57 -20.79 4.17
C GLY A 479 -20.48 -21.45 3.15
N ILE A 480 -20.86 -22.69 3.47
CA ILE A 480 -21.83 -23.48 2.73
C ILE A 480 -22.97 -23.88 3.66
N GLU A 481 -24.19 -23.61 3.28
CA GLU A 481 -25.40 -24.08 3.98
C GLU A 481 -26.14 -25.12 3.15
N LEU A 482 -25.92 -26.40 3.44
CA LEU A 482 -26.60 -27.53 2.80
C LEU A 482 -27.86 -27.92 3.57
N THR A 483 -29.02 -27.72 2.96
CA THR A 483 -30.30 -28.23 3.46
C THR A 483 -30.54 -29.64 2.97
N LYS A 484 -30.62 -30.60 3.90
CA LYS A 484 -30.93 -32.00 3.64
C LYS A 484 -32.40 -32.29 3.84
N LEU A 485 -33.01 -32.90 2.86
CA LEU A 485 -34.41 -33.35 2.89
C LEU A 485 -34.54 -34.82 2.50
N PHE A 486 -35.62 -35.45 2.96
CA PHE A 486 -36.08 -36.74 2.47
C PHE A 486 -37.41 -36.57 1.77
N SER A 487 -37.62 -37.23 0.61
CA SER A 487 -38.78 -37.04 -0.23
C SER A 487 -40.12 -37.33 0.45
N ASP A 488 -40.16 -38.17 1.49
CA ASP A 488 -41.33 -38.53 2.30
C ASP A 488 -41.29 -37.95 3.73
N GLY A 489 -40.21 -37.21 4.07
CA GLY A 489 -40.04 -36.61 5.39
C GLY A 489 -39.80 -37.61 6.53
N GLN A 490 -39.40 -38.86 6.24
CA GLN A 490 -39.32 -39.95 7.25
C GLN A 490 -37.88 -40.40 7.56
N GLY A 491 -36.87 -39.93 6.83
CA GLY A 491 -35.48 -40.32 7.00
C GLY A 491 -34.84 -39.76 8.26
N ASN A 492 -33.79 -40.44 8.72
CA ASN A 492 -32.99 -40.03 9.87
C ASN A 492 -31.72 -39.29 9.42
N PHE A 493 -31.63 -38.01 9.72
CA PHE A 493 -30.48 -37.16 9.35
C PHE A 493 -29.16 -37.64 9.99
N GLY A 494 -29.20 -38.24 11.18
CA GLY A 494 -28.02 -38.80 11.85
C GLY A 494 -27.33 -39.96 11.12
N ASN A 495 -27.99 -40.52 10.09
CA ASN A 495 -27.41 -41.54 9.22
C ASN A 495 -26.88 -41.02 7.90
N VAL A 496 -26.93 -39.70 7.68
CA VAL A 496 -26.44 -39.03 6.47
C VAL A 496 -25.07 -38.45 6.75
N GLU A 497 -24.14 -38.64 5.82
CA GLU A 497 -22.79 -38.13 5.93
C GLU A 497 -22.36 -37.55 4.61
N PHE A 498 -21.79 -36.32 4.65
CA PHE A 498 -21.13 -35.67 3.54
C PHE A 498 -19.64 -35.49 3.85
N ILE A 499 -18.81 -35.50 2.82
CA ILE A 499 -17.44 -34.99 2.86
C ILE A 499 -17.34 -33.84 1.86
N VAL A 500 -16.45 -32.88 2.12
CA VAL A 500 -16.21 -31.73 1.23
C VAL A 500 -14.74 -31.71 0.87
N HIS A 501 -14.50 -31.64 -0.44
CA HIS A 501 -13.18 -31.53 -1.04
C HIS A 501 -13.04 -30.16 -1.72
N ASN A 502 -11.95 -29.46 -1.48
CA ASN A 502 -11.54 -28.27 -2.22
C ASN A 502 -10.81 -28.77 -3.48
N ASP A 503 -11.40 -28.52 -4.64
CA ASP A 503 -10.86 -28.98 -5.92
C ASP A 503 -9.79 -28.03 -6.47
N THR A 504 -9.80 -26.78 -6.04
CA THR A 504 -8.80 -25.79 -6.41
C THR A 504 -7.45 -26.16 -5.82
N ASP A 505 -7.39 -26.44 -4.53
CA ASP A 505 -6.15 -26.67 -3.76
C ASP A 505 -5.91 -28.14 -3.43
N ASN A 506 -6.87 -29.02 -3.85
CA ASN A 506 -6.75 -30.46 -3.77
C ASN A 506 -6.57 -30.99 -2.33
N TYR A 507 -7.47 -30.60 -1.42
CA TYR A 507 -7.54 -31.08 -0.06
C TYR A 507 -8.97 -31.34 0.40
N PHE A 508 -9.15 -32.13 1.46
CA PHE A 508 -10.42 -32.32 2.15
C PHE A 508 -10.55 -31.37 3.35
N VAL A 509 -11.72 -30.81 3.53
CA VAL A 509 -12.03 -29.89 4.63
C VAL A 509 -12.08 -30.66 5.97
N VAL A 510 -11.41 -30.12 6.98
CA VAL A 510 -11.45 -30.56 8.36
C VAL A 510 -12.15 -29.50 9.20
N ALA A 511 -13.20 -29.88 9.93
CA ALA A 511 -14.00 -28.96 10.73
C ALA A 511 -14.49 -29.60 12.03
N GLU A 512 -14.79 -28.77 13.03
CA GLU A 512 -15.39 -29.21 14.30
C GLU A 512 -16.81 -28.68 14.43
N LEU A 513 -17.72 -29.55 14.91
CA LEU A 513 -19.12 -29.19 15.18
C LEU A 513 -19.23 -28.44 16.51
N ASN A 514 -19.69 -27.19 16.45
CA ASN A 514 -20.23 -26.52 17.63
C ASN A 514 -21.68 -27.01 17.88
N GLU A 515 -21.85 -27.96 18.78
CA GLU A 515 -23.15 -28.56 19.06
C GLU A 515 -24.21 -27.55 19.54
N ALA A 516 -23.80 -26.47 20.19
CA ALA A 516 -24.72 -25.45 20.71
C ALA A 516 -25.33 -24.59 19.57
N GLU A 517 -24.59 -24.36 18.53
CA GLU A 517 -24.98 -23.56 17.37
C GLU A 517 -25.47 -24.44 16.20
N GLY A 518 -25.05 -25.71 16.16
CA GLY A 518 -25.31 -26.61 15.05
C GLY A 518 -24.47 -26.27 13.80
N ILE A 519 -23.31 -25.65 13.98
CA ILE A 519 -22.44 -25.14 12.92
C ILE A 519 -21.11 -25.88 12.98
N TYR A 520 -20.59 -26.27 11.82
CA TYR A 520 -19.23 -26.76 11.64
C TYR A 520 -18.29 -25.58 11.32
N TYR A 521 -17.31 -25.35 12.16
CA TYR A 521 -16.23 -24.39 11.91
C TYR A 521 -15.02 -25.12 11.36
N VAL A 522 -14.52 -24.66 10.23
CA VAL A 522 -13.27 -25.19 9.63
C VAL A 522 -12.13 -24.97 10.60
N THR A 523 -11.30 -25.99 10.78
CA THR A 523 -10.14 -25.99 11.68
C THR A 523 -8.85 -26.34 10.95
N GLY A 524 -8.95 -26.64 9.66
CA GLY A 524 -7.82 -26.98 8.80
C GLY A 524 -8.24 -27.86 7.62
N HIS A 525 -7.24 -28.49 7.00
CA HIS A 525 -7.41 -29.31 5.82
C HIS A 525 -6.49 -30.54 5.84
N THR A 526 -6.81 -31.57 5.04
CA THR A 526 -6.03 -32.79 4.91
C THR A 526 -6.02 -33.30 3.46
N PRO A 527 -4.91 -33.80 2.96
CA PRO A 527 -4.88 -34.45 1.63
C PRO A 527 -5.52 -35.86 1.62
N ASN A 528 -5.90 -36.40 2.80
CA ASN A 528 -6.38 -37.78 2.97
C ASN A 528 -7.90 -37.78 3.20
N GLU A 529 -8.66 -38.35 2.29
CA GLU A 529 -10.11 -38.53 2.43
C GLU A 529 -10.51 -39.19 3.75
N SER A 530 -9.73 -40.17 4.22
CA SER A 530 -10.02 -40.88 5.47
C SER A 530 -9.89 -40.03 6.75
N GLU A 531 -9.32 -38.85 6.65
CA GLU A 531 -9.14 -37.87 7.73
C GLU A 531 -10.10 -36.69 7.59
N ALA A 532 -10.86 -36.64 6.48
CA ALA A 532 -11.86 -35.61 6.22
C ALA A 532 -12.96 -35.61 7.27
N THR A 533 -13.53 -34.47 7.55
CA THR A 533 -14.71 -34.38 8.40
C THR A 533 -15.93 -34.98 7.70
N HIS A 534 -16.59 -35.93 8.39
CA HIS A 534 -17.90 -36.44 7.98
C HIS A 534 -18.97 -35.48 8.50
N PHE A 535 -19.51 -34.64 7.64
CA PHE A 535 -20.53 -33.68 7.98
C PHE A 535 -21.90 -34.37 8.10
N ILE A 536 -22.46 -34.40 9.31
CA ILE A 536 -23.76 -34.98 9.61
C ILE A 536 -24.81 -33.85 9.72
N PRO A 537 -25.93 -33.89 8.98
CA PRO A 537 -26.91 -32.84 9.07
C PRO A 537 -27.53 -32.75 10.47
N VAL A 538 -27.50 -31.57 11.07
CA VAL A 538 -28.16 -31.28 12.35
C VAL A 538 -29.65 -31.12 12.09
N ALA A 539 -30.48 -31.89 12.80
CA ALA A 539 -31.92 -31.88 12.62
C ALA A 539 -32.56 -30.60 13.19
N GLY A 540 -33.25 -29.85 12.33
CA GLY A 540 -34.03 -28.67 12.71
C GLY A 540 -35.46 -29.02 13.13
N ALA A 541 -36.11 -28.10 13.84
CA ALA A 541 -37.51 -28.25 14.25
C ALA A 541 -38.52 -28.21 13.10
N ASP A 542 -38.12 -27.75 11.94
CA ASP A 542 -38.88 -27.62 10.71
C ASP A 542 -38.87 -28.90 9.84
N GLY A 543 -38.23 -29.98 10.32
CA GLY A 543 -38.15 -31.26 9.60
C GLY A 543 -37.10 -31.30 8.53
N LYS A 544 -36.14 -30.39 8.56
CA LYS A 544 -34.95 -30.35 7.71
C LYS A 544 -33.70 -30.71 8.49
N GLY A 545 -32.70 -31.23 7.81
CA GLY A 545 -31.34 -31.36 8.34
C GLY A 545 -30.46 -30.30 7.72
N ILE A 546 -29.64 -29.64 8.50
CA ILE A 546 -28.73 -28.60 8.02
C ILE A 546 -27.27 -29.06 8.24
N VAL A 547 -26.48 -29.06 7.21
CA VAL A 547 -25.01 -29.03 7.30
C VAL A 547 -24.59 -27.60 7.03
N PHE A 548 -24.13 -26.91 8.05
CA PHE A 548 -23.68 -25.54 7.94
C PHE A 548 -22.19 -25.49 8.22
N ILE A 549 -21.40 -25.20 7.19
CA ILE A 549 -19.93 -25.12 7.24
C ILE A 549 -19.52 -23.67 7.11
N LYS A 550 -18.73 -23.17 8.05
CA LYS A 550 -18.17 -21.81 8.06
C LYS A 550 -16.66 -21.84 8.09
N GLY A 551 -16.03 -20.90 7.40
CA GLY A 551 -14.58 -20.74 7.36
C GLY A 551 -13.95 -21.33 6.09
N LEU A 552 -14.62 -21.15 4.95
CA LEU A 552 -14.15 -21.53 3.61
C LEU A 552 -13.72 -20.29 2.83
N GLU A 553 -12.80 -20.46 1.89
CA GLU A 553 -12.34 -19.41 0.97
C GLU A 553 -13.08 -19.42 -0.38
N ASP A 554 -12.67 -18.58 -1.33
CA ASP A 554 -13.26 -18.50 -2.67
C ASP A 554 -12.65 -19.54 -3.61
N ASP A 555 -13.26 -20.71 -3.67
CA ASP A 555 -12.77 -21.85 -4.40
C ASP A 555 -13.88 -22.70 -5.02
N VAL A 556 -13.45 -23.74 -5.68
CA VAL A 556 -14.31 -24.80 -6.19
C VAL A 556 -14.33 -25.95 -5.21
N TYR A 557 -15.50 -26.27 -4.69
CA TYR A 557 -15.71 -27.35 -3.75
C TYR A 557 -16.57 -28.45 -4.32
N THR A 558 -16.25 -29.70 -4.01
CA THR A 558 -17.09 -30.85 -4.30
C THR A 558 -17.63 -31.44 -2.98
N ALA A 559 -18.96 -31.43 -2.84
CA ALA A 559 -19.64 -32.12 -1.74
C ALA A 559 -20.13 -33.51 -2.17
N THR A 560 -19.60 -34.56 -1.55
CA THR A 560 -19.95 -35.94 -1.81
C THR A 560 -20.82 -36.51 -0.71
N GLU A 561 -21.99 -37.03 -0.99
CA GLU A 561 -22.79 -37.78 -0.03
C GLU A 561 -22.25 -39.21 0.07
N VAL A 562 -21.51 -39.51 1.14
CA VAL A 562 -20.86 -40.83 1.35
C VAL A 562 -21.77 -41.82 2.04
N ARG A 563 -22.81 -41.36 2.69
CA ARG A 563 -23.81 -42.21 3.38
C ARG A 563 -25.18 -41.54 3.43
N THR A 564 -26.27 -42.33 3.33
CA THR A 564 -27.66 -41.89 3.58
C THR A 564 -28.40 -42.88 4.47
N ASP A 565 -29.62 -42.54 4.88
CA ASP A 565 -30.45 -43.40 5.71
C ASP A 565 -30.98 -44.64 4.96
N ASP A 566 -31.25 -45.70 5.68
CA ASP A 566 -31.71 -46.97 5.12
C ASP A 566 -33.00 -46.78 4.30
N GLY A 567 -33.05 -47.36 3.13
CA GLY A 567 -34.21 -47.28 2.21
C GLY A 567 -34.22 -46.05 1.33
N TYR A 568 -33.23 -45.17 1.42
CA TYR A 568 -33.06 -44.02 0.53
C TYR A 568 -31.88 -44.21 -0.41
N THR A 569 -31.92 -43.50 -1.55
CA THR A 569 -30.86 -43.56 -2.56
C THR A 569 -29.83 -42.47 -2.28
N LEU A 570 -28.54 -42.83 -2.30
CA LEU A 570 -27.42 -41.87 -2.38
C LEU A 570 -27.57 -40.98 -3.62
N LEU A 571 -27.02 -39.81 -3.55
CA LEU A 571 -26.81 -38.98 -4.72
C LEU A 571 -26.00 -39.76 -5.77
N ARG A 572 -26.35 -39.58 -7.03
CA ARG A 572 -25.67 -40.23 -8.14
C ARG A 572 -24.36 -39.54 -8.47
N ASP A 573 -24.41 -38.22 -8.49
CA ASP A 573 -23.32 -37.36 -8.89
C ASP A 573 -22.97 -36.46 -7.69
N ASP A 574 -21.69 -36.15 -7.53
CA ASP A 574 -21.22 -35.18 -6.53
C ASP A 574 -21.72 -33.77 -6.88
N ILE A 575 -21.74 -32.88 -5.92
CA ILE A 575 -22.26 -31.52 -6.05
C ILE A 575 -21.08 -30.57 -6.14
N GLU A 576 -20.96 -29.88 -7.25
CA GLU A 576 -19.99 -28.77 -7.42
C GLU A 576 -20.54 -27.49 -6.82
N ILE A 577 -19.76 -26.83 -5.97
CA ILE A 577 -20.07 -25.55 -5.35
C ILE A 577 -18.90 -24.62 -5.64
N VAL A 578 -19.17 -23.51 -6.34
CA VAL A 578 -18.14 -22.51 -6.64
C VAL A 578 -18.46 -21.25 -5.87
N ILE A 579 -17.50 -20.80 -5.07
CA ILE A 579 -17.50 -19.48 -4.44
C ILE A 579 -16.48 -18.64 -5.21
N SER A 580 -16.87 -17.48 -5.69
CA SER A 580 -16.01 -16.57 -6.44
C SER A 580 -16.27 -15.12 -6.04
N GLN A 581 -15.35 -14.24 -6.35
CA GLN A 581 -15.38 -12.86 -5.89
C GLN A 581 -14.94 -11.88 -6.96
N VAL A 582 -15.36 -10.63 -6.79
CA VAL A 582 -14.94 -9.49 -7.61
C VAL A 582 -14.47 -8.39 -6.69
N GLU A 583 -13.30 -7.85 -6.96
CA GLU A 583 -12.75 -6.72 -6.23
C GLU A 583 -13.28 -5.40 -6.76
N THR A 584 -13.63 -4.51 -5.84
CA THR A 584 -14.00 -3.12 -6.09
C THR A 584 -13.14 -2.22 -5.21
N VAL A 585 -12.84 -1.02 -5.69
CA VAL A 585 -12.07 -0.03 -4.93
C VAL A 585 -12.98 1.16 -4.65
N GLU A 586 -13.17 1.46 -3.38
CA GLU A 586 -13.90 2.63 -2.93
C GLU A 586 -12.91 3.63 -2.34
N VAL A 587 -12.95 4.88 -2.81
CA VAL A 587 -12.15 5.96 -2.25
C VAL A 587 -12.97 6.64 -1.17
N CYS A 588 -12.55 6.47 0.07
CA CYS A 588 -13.21 7.07 1.23
C CYS A 588 -12.38 8.22 1.79
N ASP A 589 -13.04 9.31 2.16
CA ASP A 589 -12.41 10.29 3.03
C ASP A 589 -12.26 9.64 4.42
N ILE A 590 -11.02 9.55 4.93
CA ILE A 590 -10.80 9.08 6.29
C ILE A 590 -11.44 10.09 7.23
N TYR A 591 -12.57 9.72 7.80
CA TYR A 591 -13.16 10.49 8.88
C TYR A 591 -12.26 10.36 10.10
N GLN A 592 -11.72 11.46 10.51
CA GLN A 592 -10.83 11.57 11.67
C GLN A 592 -11.44 11.06 12.98
N SER A 593 -12.77 10.86 13.03
CA SER A 593 -13.46 10.23 14.17
C SER A 593 -12.89 8.86 14.54
N ASP A 594 -12.43 8.08 13.57
CA ASP A 594 -11.94 6.72 13.79
C ASP A 594 -10.50 6.74 14.28
N VAL A 595 -9.70 7.67 13.77
CA VAL A 595 -8.34 7.93 14.27
C VAL A 595 -8.34 8.61 15.64
N VAL A 596 -9.36 9.44 15.94
CA VAL A 596 -9.52 10.16 17.22
C VAL A 596 -9.56 9.19 18.41
N GLY A 597 -10.27 8.07 18.30
CA GLY A 597 -10.37 7.08 19.37
C GLY A 597 -9.02 6.45 19.73
N LEU A 598 -8.21 6.15 18.74
CA LEU A 598 -6.85 5.60 18.93
C LEU A 598 -5.91 6.66 19.54
N ILE A 599 -5.99 7.89 19.06
CA ILE A 599 -5.16 9.02 19.53
C ILE A 599 -5.53 9.45 20.94
N GLN A 600 -6.80 9.49 21.32
CA GLN A 600 -7.25 9.88 22.66
C GLN A 600 -6.74 8.95 23.77
N ASN A 601 -6.47 7.70 23.45
CA ASN A 601 -5.95 6.71 24.39
C ASN A 601 -4.41 6.65 24.40
N ASP A 602 -3.74 7.40 23.54
CA ASP A 602 -2.29 7.44 23.45
C ASP A 602 -1.74 8.53 24.39
N SER A 603 -0.97 8.13 25.41
CA SER A 603 -0.36 9.02 26.40
C SER A 603 0.64 10.04 25.82
N ARG A 604 1.02 9.87 24.54
CA ARG A 604 1.87 10.81 23.81
C ARG A 604 1.13 12.08 23.38
N TYR A 605 -0.20 12.02 23.27
CA TYR A 605 -1.07 13.17 22.96
C TYR A 605 -1.57 13.82 24.26
N THR A 606 -0.66 14.40 25.02
CA THR A 606 -1.05 15.10 26.24
C THR A 606 -1.71 16.45 25.90
N GLU A 607 -2.62 16.91 26.78
CA GLU A 607 -3.21 18.26 26.69
C GLU A 607 -2.15 19.36 26.57
N ALA A 608 -0.97 19.15 27.16
CA ALA A 608 0.15 20.09 27.10
C ALA A 608 0.72 20.21 25.67
N ILE A 609 0.91 19.08 24.97
CA ILE A 609 1.39 19.06 23.58
C ILE A 609 0.37 19.73 22.65
N ILE A 610 -0.90 19.45 22.87
CA ILE A 610 -2.00 20.03 22.10
C ILE A 610 -2.09 21.55 22.35
N SER A 611 -2.02 21.99 23.60
CA SER A 611 -2.04 23.40 23.97
C SER A 611 -0.82 24.15 23.43
N GLU A 612 0.34 23.51 23.38
CA GLU A 612 1.54 24.07 22.76
C GLU A 612 1.38 24.24 21.25
N ALA A 613 0.81 23.25 20.56
CA ALA A 613 0.53 23.32 19.12
C ALA A 613 -0.46 24.46 18.79
N ILE A 614 -1.49 24.67 19.61
CA ILE A 614 -2.41 25.80 19.49
C ILE A 614 -1.69 27.13 19.71
N SER A 615 -0.89 27.22 20.79
CA SER A 615 -0.20 28.46 21.14
C SER A 615 0.83 28.90 20.10
N LYS A 616 1.37 27.96 19.34
CA LYS A 616 2.32 28.18 18.25
C LYS A 616 1.64 28.40 16.89
N GLY A 617 0.30 28.40 16.82
CA GLY A 617 -0.45 28.63 15.60
C GLY A 617 -0.42 27.47 14.59
N TYR A 618 0.11 26.30 14.97
CA TYR A 618 0.11 25.13 14.09
C TYR A 618 -1.28 24.54 13.89
N ILE A 619 -2.17 24.81 14.83
CA ILE A 619 -3.54 24.34 14.81
C ILE A 619 -4.45 25.51 15.13
N LYS A 620 -5.33 25.88 14.20
CA LYS A 620 -6.36 26.90 14.38
C LYS A 620 -7.61 26.23 14.92
N THR A 621 -7.89 26.39 16.22
CA THR A 621 -9.16 25.92 16.77
C THR A 621 -9.60 26.74 17.98
N ASN A 622 -10.92 26.94 18.09
CA ASN A 622 -11.58 27.50 19.24
C ASN A 622 -12.17 26.40 20.15
N GLY A 623 -11.95 25.15 19.85
CA GLY A 623 -12.52 23.97 20.49
C GLY A 623 -11.47 23.02 21.03
N GLY A 624 -11.88 21.87 21.50
CA GLY A 624 -11.02 20.85 22.09
C GLY A 624 -10.26 19.98 21.06
N LEU A 625 -9.75 18.86 21.54
CA LEU A 625 -9.00 17.86 20.75
C LEU A 625 -9.71 17.45 19.46
N ALA A 626 -11.04 17.33 19.47
CA ALA A 626 -11.83 17.01 18.28
C ALA A 626 -11.68 18.05 17.15
N ASP A 627 -11.64 19.36 17.49
CA ASP A 627 -11.45 20.40 16.49
C ASP A 627 -10.03 20.43 15.93
N ILE A 628 -9.05 20.04 16.73
CA ILE A 628 -7.66 19.92 16.32
C ILE A 628 -7.54 18.82 15.28
N LEU A 629 -8.14 17.67 15.55
CA LEU A 629 -8.13 16.53 14.68
C LEU A 629 -8.95 16.77 13.40
N ASN A 630 -10.04 17.54 13.48
CA ASN A 630 -10.84 17.95 12.32
C ASN A 630 -10.11 18.93 11.37
N ASN A 631 -9.03 19.54 11.81
CA ASN A 631 -8.20 20.42 10.99
C ASN A 631 -6.91 19.75 10.50
N MET A 632 -6.68 18.49 10.84
CA MET A 632 -5.62 17.69 10.20
C MET A 632 -5.98 17.46 8.72
N PRO A 633 -5.01 17.34 7.82
CA PRO A 633 -5.31 17.08 6.40
C PRO A 633 -6.18 15.83 6.27
N GLN A 634 -7.31 15.96 5.60
CA GLN A 634 -8.09 14.79 5.18
C GLN A 634 -7.22 13.99 4.22
N LYS A 635 -7.02 12.72 4.54
CA LYS A 635 -6.33 11.76 3.67
C LYS A 635 -7.42 10.86 3.08
N GLN A 636 -7.28 10.52 1.83
CA GLN A 636 -8.14 9.56 1.18
C GLN A 636 -7.54 8.17 1.40
N LEU A 637 -8.36 7.25 1.86
CA LEU A 637 -8.06 5.83 1.93
C LEU A 637 -8.77 5.13 0.78
N GLU A 638 -8.04 4.33 0.04
CA GLU A 638 -8.60 3.44 -0.96
C GLU A 638 -8.96 2.11 -0.27
N HIS A 639 -10.25 1.90 0.00
CA HIS A 639 -10.74 0.62 0.51
C HIS A 639 -10.89 -0.36 -0.63
N HIS A 640 -10.18 -1.45 -0.55
CA HIS A 640 -10.30 -2.58 -1.46
C HIS A 640 -11.27 -3.60 -0.86
N LEU A 641 -12.38 -3.84 -1.55
CA LEU A 641 -13.48 -4.67 -1.06
C LEU A 641 -13.74 -5.81 -2.02
N LEU A 642 -14.10 -6.98 -1.47
CA LEU A 642 -14.52 -8.14 -2.26
C LEU A 642 -16.02 -8.32 -2.16
N THR A 643 -16.65 -8.60 -3.29
CA THR A 643 -18.06 -9.00 -3.35
C THR A 643 -18.14 -10.43 -3.88
N ALA A 644 -18.70 -11.31 -3.06
CA ALA A 644 -18.80 -12.72 -3.38
C ALA A 644 -20.06 -13.07 -4.21
N SER A 645 -19.93 -14.15 -4.94
CA SER A 645 -21.03 -14.83 -5.64
C SER A 645 -20.81 -16.32 -5.61
N ALA A 646 -21.90 -17.11 -5.70
CA ALA A 646 -21.79 -18.55 -5.71
C ALA A 646 -22.62 -19.19 -6.82
N SER A 647 -22.19 -20.39 -7.25
CA SER A 647 -22.97 -21.28 -8.08
C SER A 647 -22.92 -22.71 -7.56
N VAL A 648 -24.00 -23.46 -7.81
CA VAL A 648 -24.12 -24.87 -7.49
C VAL A 648 -24.45 -25.63 -8.78
N ASP A 649 -23.64 -26.62 -9.14
CA ASP A 649 -23.72 -27.35 -10.43
C ASP A 649 -23.87 -26.41 -11.64
N GLY A 650 -23.07 -25.33 -11.65
CA GLY A 650 -23.06 -24.30 -12.68
C GLY A 650 -24.28 -23.36 -12.69
N ASN A 651 -25.18 -23.46 -11.74
CA ASN A 651 -26.32 -22.56 -11.59
C ASN A 651 -26.06 -21.52 -10.50
N ALA A 652 -26.15 -20.24 -10.86
CA ALA A 652 -25.99 -19.17 -9.87
C ALA A 652 -27.03 -19.26 -8.75
N VAL A 653 -26.59 -19.09 -7.51
CA VAL A 653 -27.43 -19.07 -6.30
C VAL A 653 -27.29 -17.73 -5.59
N ASN A 654 -28.36 -17.30 -4.93
CA ASN A 654 -28.29 -16.12 -4.07
C ASN A 654 -27.66 -16.53 -2.74
N MET A 655 -26.50 -16.02 -2.43
CA MET A 655 -25.86 -16.27 -1.14
C MET A 655 -26.68 -15.68 0.01
N LEU A 656 -26.58 -16.31 1.14
CA LEU A 656 -27.29 -15.93 2.37
C LEU A 656 -26.46 -14.95 3.19
N GLU A 657 -27.16 -14.14 3.99
CA GLU A 657 -26.59 -13.20 4.96
C GLU A 657 -26.21 -13.92 6.25
N ASP A 658 -25.15 -13.47 6.91
CA ASP A 658 -24.78 -13.87 8.28
C ASP A 658 -24.45 -12.65 9.12
N SER A 659 -25.14 -12.51 10.26
CA SER A 659 -24.87 -11.48 11.28
C SER A 659 -24.79 -10.03 10.73
N GLY A 660 -25.50 -9.76 9.62
CA GLY A 660 -25.53 -8.46 8.95
C GLY A 660 -24.54 -8.33 7.78
N SER A 661 -23.68 -9.31 7.55
CA SER A 661 -22.81 -9.39 6.38
C SER A 661 -23.53 -10.12 5.24
N ILE A 662 -23.62 -9.52 4.08
CA ILE A 662 -24.23 -10.12 2.88
C ILE A 662 -23.29 -11.12 2.22
N ASN A 663 -23.84 -11.98 1.35
CA ASN A 663 -23.09 -12.97 0.57
C ASN A 663 -22.16 -13.85 1.41
N ALA A 664 -22.62 -14.27 2.58
CA ALA A 664 -21.81 -15.03 3.53
C ALA A 664 -21.77 -16.53 3.22
N HIS A 665 -22.90 -17.11 2.77
CA HIS A 665 -23.02 -18.56 2.62
C HIS A 665 -23.67 -18.95 1.30
N ALA A 666 -23.11 -19.98 0.64
CA ALA A 666 -23.68 -20.58 -0.55
C ALA A 666 -24.77 -21.60 -0.15
N PRO A 667 -26.07 -21.36 -0.44
CA PRO A 667 -27.13 -22.30 -0.10
C PRO A 667 -27.30 -23.37 -1.15
N LEU A 668 -27.52 -24.62 -0.70
CA LEU A 668 -27.94 -25.70 -1.58
C LEU A 668 -28.93 -26.64 -0.87
N THR A 669 -29.67 -27.42 -1.66
CA THR A 669 -30.65 -28.37 -1.12
C THR A 669 -30.46 -29.75 -1.73
N VAL A 670 -30.33 -30.75 -0.89
CA VAL A 670 -30.18 -32.16 -1.25
C VAL A 670 -31.41 -32.96 -0.81
N VAL A 671 -32.01 -33.67 -1.77
CA VAL A 671 -33.21 -34.49 -1.51
C VAL A 671 -32.93 -35.94 -1.83
N ASN A 672 -32.97 -36.82 -0.81
CA ASN A 672 -32.88 -38.25 -1.07
C ASN A 672 -34.28 -38.83 -1.23
N THR A 673 -34.40 -39.66 -2.25
CA THR A 673 -35.67 -40.31 -2.60
C THR A 673 -35.73 -41.74 -2.03
N ARG A 674 -36.87 -42.10 -1.48
CA ARG A 674 -37.07 -43.46 -0.97
C ARG A 674 -37.16 -44.45 -2.14
N GLY A 675 -36.35 -45.50 -2.06
CA GLY A 675 -36.38 -46.58 -3.01
C GLY A 675 -37.59 -47.52 -2.76
N PHE A 676 -37.82 -48.43 -3.69
CA PHE A 676 -38.81 -49.50 -3.47
C PHE A 676 -38.17 -50.59 -2.59
N ASP A 677 -38.64 -50.73 -1.35
CA ASP A 677 -38.22 -51.82 -0.50
C ASP A 677 -38.84 -53.12 -0.98
N LEU A 678 -38.01 -54.14 -1.20
CA LEU A 678 -38.53 -55.45 -1.45
C LEU A 678 -39.33 -55.86 -0.21
N PRO A 679 -40.60 -56.27 -0.38
CA PRO A 679 -41.36 -56.72 0.78
C PRO A 679 -40.59 -57.84 1.47
N SER A 680 -40.49 -57.78 2.78
CA SER A 680 -39.88 -58.83 3.60
C SER A 680 -40.67 -60.12 3.45
N THR A 681 -40.37 -60.92 2.39
CA THR A 681 -41.06 -62.18 2.09
C THR A 681 -40.63 -63.33 2.99
N GLY A 682 -39.93 -63.04 4.10
CA GLY A 682 -39.19 -64.09 4.82
C GLY A 682 -39.80 -64.66 6.09
N ASP A 683 -40.62 -63.99 6.86
CA ASP A 683 -40.78 -64.49 8.24
C ASP A 683 -42.22 -64.64 8.81
N ARG A 684 -43.22 -63.99 8.30
CA ARG A 684 -44.59 -64.19 8.79
C ARG A 684 -45.57 -64.70 7.76
N GLY A 685 -45.41 -64.46 6.48
CA GLY A 685 -46.30 -64.86 5.41
C GLY A 685 -46.25 -66.38 5.15
N VAL A 686 -45.04 -66.93 5.08
CA VAL A 686 -44.86 -68.39 4.79
C VAL A 686 -45.44 -69.26 5.91
N TRP A 687 -45.28 -68.84 7.12
CA TRP A 687 -45.83 -69.59 8.27
C TRP A 687 -47.37 -69.60 8.28
N MET A 688 -47.98 -68.49 7.94
CA MET A 688 -49.46 -68.38 7.90
C MET A 688 -50.09 -69.18 6.76
N TYR A 689 -49.43 -69.17 5.53
CA TYR A 689 -49.87 -70.01 4.41
C TYR A 689 -49.56 -71.47 4.61
N GLY A 690 -48.50 -71.83 5.33
CA GLY A 690 -48.20 -73.20 5.78
C GLY A 690 -49.27 -73.71 6.76
N LEU A 691 -49.65 -72.90 7.71
CA LEU A 691 -50.78 -73.23 8.68
C LEU A 691 -52.09 -73.37 7.93
N LEU A 692 -52.43 -72.47 7.00
CA LEU A 692 -53.65 -72.54 6.20
C LEU A 692 -53.68 -73.78 5.32
N GLY A 693 -52.57 -74.17 4.73
CA GLY A 693 -52.37 -75.34 3.91
C GLY A 693 -52.57 -76.63 4.76
N ILE A 694 -52.00 -76.68 5.97
CA ILE A 694 -52.21 -77.82 6.90
C ILE A 694 -53.65 -77.91 7.31
N LEU A 695 -54.34 -76.83 7.66
CA LEU A 695 -55.75 -76.82 7.99
C LEU A 695 -56.65 -77.27 6.87
N LEU A 696 -56.36 -76.87 5.62
CA LEU A 696 -57.10 -77.34 4.44
C LEU A 696 -56.87 -78.83 4.16
N MET A 697 -55.66 -79.34 4.33
CA MET A 697 -55.34 -80.77 4.17
C MET A 697 -55.99 -81.59 5.26
N THR A 698 -55.99 -81.17 6.54
CA THR A 698 -56.66 -81.87 7.62
C THR A 698 -58.16 -81.83 7.51
N GLY A 699 -58.71 -80.67 7.09
CA GLY A 699 -60.16 -80.57 6.78
C GLY A 699 -60.62 -81.49 5.68
N SER A 700 -59.79 -81.59 4.60
CA SER A 700 -60.07 -82.51 3.48
C SER A 700 -59.95 -83.95 3.89
N ALA A 701 -58.95 -84.32 4.66
CA ALA A 701 -58.77 -85.69 5.19
C ALA A 701 -59.96 -86.12 6.13
N VAL A 702 -60.34 -85.17 7.00
CA VAL A 702 -61.53 -85.42 7.89
C VAL A 702 -62.81 -85.57 7.05
N THR A 703 -62.98 -84.76 6.01
CA THR A 703 -64.16 -84.88 5.11
C THR A 703 -64.18 -86.22 4.37
N ILE A 704 -63.01 -86.66 3.88
CA ILE A 704 -62.86 -87.97 3.20
C ILE A 704 -63.11 -89.10 4.21
N ILE A 705 -62.64 -89.03 5.43
CA ILE A 705 -62.84 -90.04 6.47
C ILE A 705 -64.34 -90.10 6.86
N VAL A 706 -64.96 -88.94 7.03
CA VAL A 706 -66.40 -88.86 7.39
C VAL A 706 -67.29 -89.36 6.25
N THR A 707 -66.94 -89.01 5.00
CA THR A 707 -67.69 -89.46 3.84
C THR A 707 -67.47 -90.95 3.54
N SER A 708 -66.27 -91.48 3.79
CA SER A 708 -65.95 -92.90 3.63
C SER A 708 -66.67 -93.76 4.75
N ARG A 709 -66.71 -93.21 5.98
CA ARG A 709 -67.51 -93.88 7.07
C ARG A 709 -68.96 -93.82 6.82
N LYS A 710 -69.57 -92.80 6.24
CA LYS A 710 -70.95 -92.75 5.86
C LYS A 710 -71.30 -93.76 4.79
N LYS A 711 -70.39 -94.07 3.81
CA LYS A 711 -70.55 -95.09 2.80
C LYS A 711 -70.40 -96.53 3.35
N ALA A 712 -69.71 -96.73 4.45
CA ALA A 712 -69.56 -98.04 5.10
C ALA A 712 -70.76 -98.47 6.02
N VAL A 713 -71.62 -97.52 6.38
CA VAL A 713 -72.83 -97.80 7.15
C VAL A 713 -74.09 -97.99 6.31
N GLN A 714 -73.94 -97.81 4.95
CA GLN A 714 -75.09 -98.07 3.98
C GLN A 714 -74.87 -99.31 3.13
N LYS A 715 -74.02 -100.25 3.60
CA LYS A 715 -73.99 -101.64 3.04
C LYS A 715 -74.45 -102.65 4.06
#